data_35f3cde8be6ca09a3a88cc1cb3bfc41d
#
_entry.id   35f3cde8be6ca09a3a88cc1cb3bfc41d
#
_cell.length_a   1.000
_cell.length_b   1.000
_cell.length_c   1.000
_cell.angle_alpha   90.00
_cell.angle_beta   90.00
_cell.angle_gamma   90.00
#
_symmetry.space_group_name_H-M   'P 1'
#
loop_
_entity.id
_entity.type
_entity.pdbx_description
1 polymer ?
#
loop_
_entity_poly.entity_id
_entity_poly.type
_entity_poly.pdbx_seq_one_letter_code
_entity_poly.pdbx_strand_id
1 'polypeptide(L)'
;MKIAKIILILLILSNTNIFGVVTRNYSSSRKGFYNNGTYNGIMLTEQGSLILAPIIEKDGAIEGKFIWKIYNSSDGSMYAAISGDGAELYKREVGESDFNLFVKSTNESAFTSVVSDNSGNIYASTAPYARIIKYDKLGNEIWSKNVDDTYIWDMKFDNNGNLYAAAGGNNARVLKISSNGNITEILKTEEQHAMSLYFDSKNNKLYIGTAGRGLVLSVDLSTNLENPSYKTVYDTAQNEVYAITMDNIGNLYFGTATREPSYLILPSIIDGGKLADDSAKEFRNSLYKADTNGTVQRLFFLNQTLVFALSSDIDNNIYFITGDNADIYKINGNDGLLSYIGGLENKTLSTFSATKDGLYFAISKTGEIYKMQNGNPSEGSFISDTLDLKLLSKLGSLKAMTTIPDGSDISFEVRTGNVARVDNTWSDFTKVSEDGKINSPDGRFLQFRITMKNSNANEKSVPVLSSMDFTYIENNLPPDVLNGGLTTYYKQQNDSSETTKSPQLEENETMIYWKGSDPNGDKLIYDLEYKLKGEKNYRKLANNLETPYFRFKSYLMPSGIYDFRITASDRFDNPIDLSKTKTLEVLNIKYDNDSPEIFDFAVKTEGNKRIITFRAEDKLSFLKTVRYSTITEEWHYILPDDKVLDSMSENFTIIIEDEETGSITIEVLDTEGNIKYYSFVI
;
A
#
# COMPACT_ATOMS: atom_id res chain seq x y z
N MET A 1 -56.31 -19.05 43.18
CA MET A 1 -56.27 -18.83 41.73
C MET A 1 -56.11 -17.34 41.44
N LYS A 2 -54.88 -16.89 41.23
CA LYS A 2 -54.59 -15.48 40.82
C LYS A 2 -54.15 -15.56 39.38
N ILE A 3 -54.96 -15.00 38.50
CA ILE A 3 -54.68 -14.89 37.08
C ILE A 3 -53.70 -13.71 36.89
N ALA A 4 -52.49 -14.03 36.57
CA ALA A 4 -51.48 -13.02 36.17
C ALA A 4 -51.84 -12.55 34.74
N LYS A 5 -52.24 -11.30 34.64
CA LYS A 5 -52.32 -10.61 33.31
C LYS A 5 -50.92 -10.36 32.80
N ILE A 6 -50.51 -11.13 31.83
CA ILE A 6 -49.32 -10.79 31.00
C ILE A 6 -49.76 -9.70 30.04
N ILE A 7 -49.34 -8.48 30.33
CA ILE A 7 -49.41 -7.37 29.37
C ILE A 7 -48.28 -7.60 28.35
N LEU A 8 -48.64 -8.14 27.22
CA LEU A 8 -47.79 -8.19 26.05
C LEU A 8 -47.71 -6.77 25.49
N ILE A 9 -46.67 -6.02 25.87
CA ILE A 9 -46.31 -4.78 25.22
C ILE A 9 -45.73 -5.19 23.86
N LEU A 10 -46.55 -5.18 22.83
CA LEU A 10 -46.10 -5.11 21.45
C LEU A 10 -45.34 -3.77 21.31
N LEU A 11 -44.05 -3.80 21.48
CA LEU A 11 -43.16 -2.78 20.91
C LEU A 11 -43.35 -2.88 19.39
N ILE A 12 -44.21 -2.05 18.86
CA ILE A 12 -44.15 -1.64 17.46
C ILE A 12 -42.82 -0.90 17.35
N LEU A 13 -41.77 -1.63 17.01
CA LEU A 13 -40.60 -1.06 16.40
C LEU A 13 -41.08 -0.46 15.07
N SER A 14 -41.62 0.77 15.16
CA SER A 14 -41.57 1.65 14.01
C SER A 14 -40.08 1.68 13.62
N ASN A 15 -39.75 1.07 12.50
CA ASN A 15 -38.52 1.35 11.78
C ASN A 15 -38.55 2.83 11.37
N THR A 16 -38.39 3.72 12.32
CA THR A 16 -37.85 5.03 12.05
C THR A 16 -36.40 4.73 11.71
N ASN A 17 -36.12 4.61 10.42
CA ASN A 17 -34.77 4.80 9.92
C ASN A 17 -34.38 6.20 10.40
N ILE A 18 -33.70 6.28 11.53
CA ILE A 18 -33.02 7.50 11.95
C ILE A 18 -31.80 7.55 11.05
N PHE A 19 -31.98 8.13 9.88
CA PHE A 19 -30.88 8.50 8.99
C PHE A 19 -30.18 9.68 9.67
N GLY A 20 -29.12 9.37 10.40
CA GLY A 20 -28.17 10.39 10.88
C GLY A 20 -27.00 10.45 9.94
N VAL A 21 -26.29 11.57 9.93
CA VAL A 21 -24.96 11.67 9.37
C VAL A 21 -24.20 10.39 9.78
N VAL A 22 -23.73 9.61 8.82
CA VAL A 22 -23.17 8.30 9.11
C VAL A 22 -21.88 8.49 9.89
N THR A 23 -21.91 8.12 11.17
CA THR A 23 -20.71 8.05 11.98
C THR A 23 -19.83 6.94 11.42
N ARG A 24 -18.66 7.31 10.90
CA ARG A 24 -17.67 6.36 10.39
C ARG A 24 -16.81 5.86 11.53
N ASN A 25 -16.36 4.61 11.39
CA ASN A 25 -15.45 3.98 12.34
C ASN A 25 -14.14 3.65 11.63
N TYR A 26 -13.03 4.01 12.26
CA TYR A 26 -11.69 3.64 11.84
C TYR A 26 -11.10 2.70 12.87
N SER A 27 -10.56 1.55 12.42
CA SER A 27 -10.02 0.53 13.32
C SER A 27 -8.54 0.26 13.05
N SER A 28 -7.76 0.16 14.12
CA SER A 28 -6.35 -0.26 14.06
C SER A 28 -6.17 -1.74 13.73
N SER A 29 -7.22 -2.54 13.77
CA SER A 29 -7.20 -3.94 13.32
C SER A 29 -7.04 -4.07 11.79
N ARG A 30 -7.13 -2.96 11.06
CA ARG A 30 -6.83 -2.95 9.62
C ARG A 30 -5.34 -3.23 9.41
N LYS A 31 -5.05 -4.20 8.55
CA LYS A 31 -3.68 -4.57 8.18
C LYS A 31 -2.89 -3.32 7.76
N GLY A 32 -1.74 -3.10 8.39
CA GLY A 32 -0.85 -1.99 8.06
C GLY A 32 -1.08 -0.69 8.84
N PHE A 33 -2.02 -0.63 9.78
CA PHE A 33 -2.27 0.59 10.56
C PHE A 33 -1.01 1.15 11.25
N TYR A 34 -0.18 0.27 11.80
CA TYR A 34 1.04 0.66 12.51
C TYR A 34 2.30 0.63 11.64
N ASN A 35 2.25 0.19 10.36
CA ASN A 35 3.46 -0.11 9.58
C ASN A 35 4.39 1.09 9.33
N ASN A 36 3.86 2.30 9.24
CA ASN A 36 4.62 3.50 8.82
C ASN A 36 4.75 4.55 9.93
N GLY A 37 4.56 4.17 11.19
CA GLY A 37 4.69 5.10 12.31
C GLY A 37 6.12 5.27 12.81
N THR A 38 6.33 6.27 13.66
CA THR A 38 7.59 6.49 14.37
C THR A 38 7.56 5.79 15.73
N TYR A 39 8.46 4.86 15.91
CA TYR A 39 8.61 4.07 17.12
C TYR A 39 9.73 4.63 18.00
N ASN A 40 9.46 4.85 19.27
CA ASN A 40 10.46 5.24 20.27
C ASN A 40 10.18 4.48 21.58
N GLY A 41 10.96 3.45 21.86
CA GLY A 41 10.77 2.60 23.04
C GLY A 41 9.46 1.78 23.02
N ILE A 42 8.86 1.59 21.83
CA ILE A 42 7.68 0.75 21.59
C ILE A 42 7.99 -0.21 20.44
N MET A 43 7.43 -1.42 20.47
CA MET A 43 7.49 -2.36 19.36
C MET A 43 6.09 -2.88 18.99
N LEU A 44 5.95 -3.25 17.72
CA LEU A 44 4.76 -3.88 17.17
C LEU A 44 4.96 -5.40 17.12
N THR A 45 4.09 -6.13 17.79
CA THR A 45 4.07 -7.60 17.74
C THR A 45 3.42 -8.11 16.46
N GLU A 46 3.71 -9.35 16.07
CA GLU A 46 3.06 -9.99 14.90
C GLU A 46 1.53 -10.12 15.05
N GLN A 47 1.03 -10.07 16.28
CA GLN A 47 -0.39 -10.06 16.59
C GLN A 47 -1.05 -8.68 16.41
N GLY A 48 -0.27 -7.66 16.04
CA GLY A 48 -0.73 -6.30 15.84
C GLY A 48 -0.85 -5.47 17.13
N SER A 49 -0.28 -5.94 18.25
CA SER A 49 -0.27 -5.20 19.52
C SER A 49 0.97 -4.33 19.66
N LEU A 50 0.84 -3.16 20.30
CA LEU A 50 1.96 -2.34 20.72
C LEU A 50 2.33 -2.65 22.16
N ILE A 51 3.64 -2.77 22.44
CA ILE A 51 4.21 -2.98 23.77
C ILE A 51 5.51 -2.16 23.92
N LEU A 52 5.98 -1.96 25.15
CA LEU A 52 7.27 -1.32 25.39
C LEU A 52 8.42 -2.16 24.81
N ALA A 53 9.41 -1.48 24.26
CA ALA A 53 10.59 -2.06 23.62
C ALA A 53 11.86 -1.32 24.04
N PRO A 54 13.05 -1.93 23.91
CA PRO A 54 14.31 -1.25 24.12
C PRO A 54 14.44 0.04 23.28
N ILE A 55 14.99 1.08 23.89
CA ILE A 55 15.27 2.33 23.17
C ILE A 55 16.50 2.16 22.29
N ILE A 56 16.43 2.72 21.10
CA ILE A 56 17.54 2.83 20.14
C ILE A 56 18.02 4.28 20.17
N GLU A 57 19.27 4.48 20.52
CA GLU A 57 19.87 5.81 20.59
C GLU A 57 21.23 5.85 19.88
N LYS A 58 21.61 7.03 19.37
CA LYS A 58 22.94 7.23 18.80
C LYS A 58 23.97 7.24 19.93
N ASP A 59 24.96 6.36 19.84
CA ASP A 59 25.99 6.16 20.86
C ASP A 59 27.33 6.78 20.46
N GLY A 60 27.53 7.11 19.17
CA GLY A 60 28.77 7.72 18.69
C GLY A 60 28.80 7.79 17.15
N ALA A 61 29.91 8.31 16.62
CA ALA A 61 30.16 8.31 15.18
C ALA A 61 31.64 8.34 14.88
N ILE A 62 32.05 7.77 13.74
CA ILE A 62 33.32 7.97 13.07
C ILE A 62 32.98 8.64 11.73
N GLU A 63 32.85 9.94 11.74
CA GLU A 63 32.21 10.72 10.67
C GLU A 63 32.85 10.51 9.30
N GLY A 64 31.98 10.33 8.29
CA GLY A 64 32.35 10.15 6.89
C GLY A 64 33.08 8.85 6.57
N LYS A 65 33.10 7.88 7.49
CA LYS A 65 33.79 6.61 7.32
C LYS A 65 32.81 5.49 7.03
N PHE A 66 33.25 4.51 6.23
CA PHE A 66 32.51 3.29 5.98
C PHE A 66 32.95 2.21 6.97
N ILE A 67 32.06 1.85 7.92
CA ILE A 67 32.31 0.83 8.93
C ILE A 67 31.94 -0.55 8.37
N TRP A 68 32.90 -1.48 8.35
CA TRP A 68 32.70 -2.88 7.97
C TRP A 68 32.26 -3.74 9.15
N LYS A 69 32.92 -3.56 10.30
CA LYS A 69 32.70 -4.37 11.51
C LYS A 69 32.89 -3.55 12.75
N ILE A 70 32.00 -3.70 13.72
CA ILE A 70 32.27 -3.33 15.11
C ILE A 70 32.47 -4.56 15.96
N TYR A 71 33.33 -4.47 16.93
CA TYR A 71 33.67 -5.57 17.83
C TYR A 71 33.87 -5.05 19.25
N ASN A 72 33.17 -5.68 20.21
CA ASN A 72 33.37 -5.38 21.62
C ASN A 72 34.33 -6.41 22.21
N SER A 73 35.47 -5.94 22.68
CA SER A 73 36.47 -6.74 23.33
C SER A 73 36.05 -7.13 24.76
N SER A 74 36.63 -8.20 25.28
CA SER A 74 36.36 -8.68 26.66
C SER A 74 36.72 -7.70 27.74
N ASP A 75 37.61 -6.74 27.47
CA ASP A 75 37.99 -5.64 28.38
C ASP A 75 36.98 -4.48 28.36
N GLY A 76 35.98 -4.54 27.49
CA GLY A 76 34.91 -3.54 27.30
C GLY A 76 35.26 -2.43 26.30
N SER A 77 36.45 -2.44 25.70
CA SER A 77 36.80 -1.55 24.58
C SER A 77 36.03 -1.94 23.33
N MET A 78 35.68 -0.96 22.51
CA MET A 78 35.04 -1.18 21.21
C MET A 78 36.00 -0.85 20.07
N TYR A 79 36.09 -1.72 19.09
CA TYR A 79 36.89 -1.52 17.88
C TYR A 79 35.98 -1.43 16.65
N ALA A 80 36.37 -0.57 15.71
CA ALA A 80 35.68 -0.40 14.43
C ALA A 80 36.65 -0.59 13.27
N ALA A 81 36.36 -1.57 12.41
CA ALA A 81 37.12 -1.86 11.19
C ALA A 81 36.52 -1.05 10.03
N ILE A 82 37.36 -0.30 9.32
CA ILE A 82 36.95 0.79 8.43
C ILE A 82 37.68 0.74 7.10
N SER A 83 37.00 1.21 6.04
CA SER A 83 37.62 1.64 4.78
C SER A 83 37.62 3.16 4.66
N GLY A 84 38.69 3.71 4.12
CA GLY A 84 38.85 5.15 3.93
C GLY A 84 40.08 5.44 3.09
N ASP A 85 40.93 6.35 3.53
CA ASP A 85 42.26 6.59 2.95
C ASP A 85 43.25 5.49 3.39
N GLY A 86 42.96 4.23 2.98
CA GLY A 86 43.56 3.01 3.46
C GLY A 86 42.68 2.25 4.46
N ALA A 87 43.18 1.15 5.00
CA ALA A 87 42.54 0.42 6.07
C ALA A 87 42.77 1.10 7.41
N GLU A 88 41.72 1.41 8.14
CA GLU A 88 41.80 2.08 9.45
C GLU A 88 41.07 1.25 10.51
N LEU A 89 41.65 1.17 11.69
CA LEU A 89 41.04 0.56 12.87
C LEU A 89 40.91 1.66 13.94
N TYR A 90 39.70 1.90 14.39
CA TYR A 90 39.42 2.83 15.47
C TYR A 90 39.14 2.07 16.75
N LYS A 91 39.47 2.69 17.88
CA LYS A 91 39.22 2.17 19.22
C LYS A 91 38.46 3.19 20.06
N ARG A 92 37.51 2.75 20.84
CA ARG A 92 36.88 3.48 21.93
C ARG A 92 37.16 2.75 23.24
N GLU A 93 37.81 3.44 24.18
CA GLU A 93 38.08 2.88 25.51
C GLU A 93 36.80 2.84 26.36
N VAL A 94 36.84 2.04 27.41
CA VAL A 94 35.75 1.94 28.36
C VAL A 94 35.49 3.29 29.02
N GLY A 95 34.21 3.75 28.94
CA GLY A 95 33.81 5.03 29.58
C GLY A 95 34.06 6.27 28.71
N GLU A 96 34.68 6.14 27.53
CA GLU A 96 34.84 7.23 26.58
C GLU A 96 33.63 7.28 25.61
N SER A 97 33.37 8.50 25.08
CA SER A 97 32.35 8.71 24.04
C SER A 97 32.93 8.60 22.63
N ASP A 98 34.22 8.91 22.48
CA ASP A 98 34.83 9.12 21.17
C ASP A 98 35.69 7.95 20.73
N PHE A 99 35.69 7.71 19.42
CA PHE A 99 36.56 6.75 18.76
C PHE A 99 37.85 7.43 18.32
N ASN A 100 38.98 6.85 18.72
CA ASN A 100 40.29 7.31 18.36
C ASN A 100 40.94 6.35 17.35
N LEU A 101 41.72 6.89 16.40
CA LEU A 101 42.48 6.09 15.45
C LEU A 101 43.46 5.18 16.21
N PHE A 102 43.31 3.85 16.08
CA PHE A 102 44.17 2.90 16.74
C PHE A 102 45.32 2.48 15.85
N VAL A 103 45.04 2.06 14.61
CA VAL A 103 46.06 1.76 13.59
C VAL A 103 45.57 2.17 12.21
N LYS A 104 46.54 2.50 11.32
CA LYS A 104 46.28 2.79 9.90
C LYS A 104 47.27 2.03 9.03
N SER A 105 46.75 1.38 7.96
CA SER A 105 47.56 0.79 6.91
C SER A 105 47.25 1.47 5.58
N THR A 106 48.26 2.02 4.94
CA THR A 106 48.12 2.68 3.62
C THR A 106 48.27 1.70 2.45
N ASN A 107 48.69 0.45 2.74
CA ASN A 107 48.89 -0.60 1.73
C ASN A 107 47.61 -1.40 1.47
N GLU A 108 46.58 -1.23 2.30
CA GLU A 108 45.34 -1.95 2.26
C GLU A 108 44.16 -0.99 2.08
N SER A 109 43.09 -1.41 1.44
CA SER A 109 41.92 -0.54 1.20
C SER A 109 40.94 -0.54 2.37
N ALA A 110 40.84 -1.64 3.11
CA ALA A 110 39.92 -1.77 4.23
C ALA A 110 40.38 -2.82 5.23
N PHE A 111 40.02 -2.62 6.50
CA PHE A 111 39.86 -3.73 7.43
C PHE A 111 38.44 -4.25 7.33
N THR A 112 38.27 -5.57 7.17
CA THR A 112 36.96 -6.22 6.96
C THR A 112 36.42 -6.92 8.21
N SER A 113 37.31 -7.37 9.08
CA SER A 113 36.94 -7.98 10.37
C SER A 113 37.97 -7.66 11.45
N VAL A 114 37.52 -7.65 12.71
CA VAL A 114 38.35 -7.43 13.88
C VAL A 114 37.87 -8.27 15.05
N VAL A 115 38.79 -8.91 15.77
CA VAL A 115 38.55 -9.68 17.00
C VAL A 115 39.75 -9.55 17.96
N SER A 116 39.58 -9.89 19.23
CA SER A 116 40.68 -9.92 20.21
C SER A 116 40.87 -11.31 20.85
N ASP A 117 42.11 -11.65 21.21
CA ASP A 117 42.38 -12.80 22.03
C ASP A 117 42.23 -12.46 23.55
N ASN A 118 42.27 -13.51 24.37
CA ASN A 118 42.15 -13.37 25.84
C ASN A 118 43.29 -12.55 26.47
N SER A 119 44.39 -12.34 25.75
CA SER A 119 45.49 -11.53 26.20
C SER A 119 45.29 -10.05 25.79
N GLY A 120 44.23 -9.73 25.05
CA GLY A 120 43.90 -8.40 24.55
C GLY A 120 44.71 -7.99 23.31
N ASN A 121 45.33 -8.93 22.60
CA ASN A 121 45.89 -8.65 21.28
C ASN A 121 44.79 -8.59 20.26
N ILE A 122 44.91 -7.70 19.29
CA ILE A 122 43.91 -7.43 18.28
C ILE A 122 44.28 -8.11 16.95
N TYR A 123 43.38 -8.82 16.38
CA TYR A 123 43.51 -9.43 15.06
C TYR A 123 42.58 -8.76 14.09
N ALA A 124 43.13 -8.24 13.00
CA ALA A 124 42.36 -7.58 11.95
C ALA A 124 42.63 -8.23 10.61
N SER A 125 41.61 -8.37 9.79
CA SER A 125 41.72 -8.87 8.41
C SER A 125 41.55 -7.72 7.42
N THR A 126 42.22 -7.85 6.25
CA THR A 126 42.23 -6.79 5.24
C THR A 126 41.56 -7.22 3.94
N ALA A 127 41.21 -6.28 3.09
CA ALA A 127 40.82 -6.45 1.70
C ALA A 127 41.59 -5.43 0.83
N PRO A 128 41.90 -5.75 -0.45
CA PRO A 128 41.52 -6.99 -1.21
C PRO A 128 42.51 -8.15 -1.07
N TYR A 129 43.58 -8.02 -0.33
CA TYR A 129 44.67 -9.03 -0.33
C TYR A 129 44.62 -10.01 0.85
N ALA A 130 43.49 -10.14 1.51
CA ALA A 130 43.23 -11.13 2.55
C ALA A 130 44.41 -11.36 3.52
N ARG A 131 44.97 -10.28 4.10
CA ARG A 131 45.95 -10.38 5.18
C ARG A 131 45.28 -10.51 6.52
N ILE A 132 45.87 -11.25 7.44
CA ILE A 132 45.57 -11.24 8.87
C ILE A 132 46.76 -10.60 9.59
N ILE A 133 46.48 -9.58 10.38
CA ILE A 133 47.50 -8.83 11.12
C ILE A 133 47.16 -8.93 12.61
N LYS A 134 48.17 -9.26 13.42
CA LYS A 134 48.06 -9.28 14.86
C LYS A 134 48.76 -8.03 15.42
N TYR A 135 48.05 -7.26 16.23
CA TYR A 135 48.56 -6.09 16.95
C TYR A 135 48.59 -6.37 18.46
N ASP A 136 49.49 -5.72 19.17
CA ASP A 136 49.44 -5.66 20.63
C ASP A 136 48.37 -4.61 21.08
N LYS A 137 48.16 -4.49 22.39
CA LYS A 137 47.23 -3.52 22.98
C LYS A 137 47.52 -2.06 22.66
N LEU A 138 48.73 -1.76 22.21
CA LEU A 138 49.23 -0.38 21.89
C LEU A 138 49.16 -0.11 20.38
N GLY A 139 48.75 -1.10 19.56
CA GLY A 139 48.69 -0.98 18.12
C GLY A 139 49.99 -1.35 17.36
N ASN A 140 51.01 -1.89 18.05
CA ASN A 140 52.20 -2.33 17.38
C ASN A 140 51.94 -3.72 16.68
N GLU A 141 52.35 -3.84 15.42
CA GLU A 141 52.26 -5.11 14.68
C GLU A 141 53.19 -6.15 15.31
N ILE A 142 52.59 -7.28 15.74
CA ILE A 142 53.36 -8.42 16.26
C ILE A 142 53.74 -9.32 15.08
N TRP A 143 52.80 -9.59 14.19
CA TRP A 143 53.03 -10.30 12.94
C TRP A 143 51.89 -10.01 11.94
N SER A 144 52.16 -10.25 10.66
CA SER A 144 51.19 -10.27 9.59
C SER A 144 51.41 -11.50 8.67
N LYS A 145 50.29 -12.04 8.16
CA LYS A 145 50.27 -13.19 7.28
C LYS A 145 49.34 -12.94 6.10
N ASN A 146 49.86 -13.14 4.90
CA ASN A 146 49.06 -13.20 3.70
C ASN A 146 48.35 -14.53 3.63
N VAL A 147 47.11 -14.52 3.23
CA VAL A 147 46.31 -15.69 2.90
C VAL A 147 46.13 -15.70 1.39
N ASP A 148 46.22 -16.87 0.78
CA ASP A 148 46.04 -17.02 -0.67
C ASP A 148 44.55 -17.02 -1.04
N ASP A 149 43.89 -15.88 -0.74
CA ASP A 149 42.49 -15.57 -0.98
C ASP A 149 42.29 -14.10 -1.32
N THR A 150 41.06 -13.70 -1.69
CA THR A 150 40.72 -12.28 -1.96
C THR A 150 40.20 -11.59 -0.73
N TYR A 151 39.35 -12.30 0.04
CA TYR A 151 38.65 -11.69 1.18
C TYR A 151 38.66 -12.60 2.40
N ILE A 152 38.70 -11.98 3.59
CA ILE A 152 38.32 -12.60 4.85
C ILE A 152 37.12 -11.89 5.37
N TRP A 153 35.97 -12.59 5.45
CA TRP A 153 34.67 -12.02 5.76
C TRP A 153 34.35 -12.02 7.26
N ASP A 154 34.73 -13.06 7.98
CA ASP A 154 34.51 -13.14 9.41
C ASP A 154 35.63 -13.90 10.12
N MET A 155 35.87 -13.58 11.40
CA MET A 155 36.84 -14.24 12.25
C MET A 155 36.21 -14.55 13.61
N LYS A 156 36.54 -15.73 14.17
CA LYS A 156 36.07 -16.18 15.49
C LYS A 156 37.16 -16.96 16.22
N PHE A 157 37.23 -16.76 17.55
CA PHE A 157 38.06 -17.60 18.42
C PHE A 157 37.24 -18.79 18.96
N ASP A 158 37.91 -19.94 19.12
CA ASP A 158 37.42 -21.04 19.94
C ASP A 158 37.79 -20.86 21.44
N ASN A 159 37.33 -21.77 22.28
CA ASN A 159 37.62 -21.74 23.73
C ASN A 159 39.13 -22.01 24.04
N ASN A 160 39.87 -22.55 23.09
CA ASN A 160 41.29 -22.87 23.25
C ASN A 160 42.20 -21.73 22.73
N GLY A 161 41.63 -20.65 22.26
CA GLY A 161 42.36 -19.50 21.71
C GLY A 161 42.86 -19.68 20.29
N ASN A 162 42.37 -20.68 19.51
CA ASN A 162 42.62 -20.74 18.10
C ASN A 162 41.67 -19.78 17.34
N LEU A 163 42.24 -19.05 16.39
CA LEU A 163 41.49 -18.19 15.52
C LEU A 163 41.02 -18.96 14.29
N TYR A 164 39.75 -18.78 13.91
CA TYR A 164 39.20 -19.28 12.66
C TYR A 164 38.81 -18.10 11.77
N ALA A 165 39.17 -18.17 10.49
CA ALA A 165 38.87 -17.14 9.49
C ALA A 165 38.05 -17.73 8.34
N ALA A 166 36.95 -17.08 8.01
CA ALA A 166 36.12 -17.37 6.84
C ALA A 166 36.69 -16.61 5.65
N ALA A 167 37.21 -17.34 4.67
CA ALA A 167 37.87 -16.78 3.51
C ALA A 167 37.17 -17.16 2.20
N GLY A 168 37.44 -16.38 1.16
CA GLY A 168 36.86 -16.65 -0.15
C GLY A 168 37.41 -15.78 -1.27
N GLY A 169 37.05 -16.18 -2.46
CA GLY A 169 37.44 -15.59 -3.73
C GLY A 169 37.09 -16.57 -4.82
N ASN A 170 37.95 -17.60 -5.01
CA ASN A 170 37.68 -18.70 -5.96
C ASN A 170 36.97 -19.88 -5.29
N ASN A 171 37.24 -20.10 -4.00
CA ASN A 171 36.66 -21.19 -3.21
C ASN A 171 36.34 -20.69 -1.80
N ALA A 172 35.27 -21.19 -1.20
CA ALA A 172 35.03 -20.99 0.22
C ALA A 172 35.96 -21.79 1.06
N ARG A 173 36.72 -21.14 1.93
CA ARG A 173 37.72 -21.77 2.82
C ARG A 173 37.49 -21.32 4.26
N VAL A 174 37.79 -22.19 5.19
CA VAL A 174 37.94 -21.86 6.59
C VAL A 174 39.36 -22.23 7.04
N LEU A 175 40.03 -21.25 7.62
CA LEU A 175 41.44 -21.37 8.03
C LEU A 175 41.51 -21.34 9.54
N LYS A 176 42.32 -22.17 10.14
CA LYS A 176 42.72 -22.12 11.55
C LYS A 176 44.06 -21.42 11.64
N ILE A 177 44.16 -20.40 12.47
CA ILE A 177 45.36 -19.62 12.70
C ILE A 177 45.78 -19.80 14.15
N SER A 178 46.97 -20.26 14.37
CA SER A 178 47.56 -20.40 15.70
C SER A 178 48.08 -19.05 16.23
N SER A 179 48.34 -18.94 17.54
CA SER A 179 48.81 -17.69 18.17
C SER A 179 50.13 -17.15 17.60
N ASN A 180 50.95 -18.00 16.97
CA ASN A 180 52.21 -17.63 16.31
C ASN A 180 52.06 -17.36 14.81
N GLY A 181 50.83 -17.40 14.28
CA GLY A 181 50.51 -17.10 12.89
C GLY A 181 50.65 -18.27 11.91
N ASN A 182 50.78 -19.52 12.38
CA ASN A 182 50.69 -20.67 11.48
C ASN A 182 49.28 -20.88 11.00
N ILE A 183 49.09 -21.03 9.67
CA ILE A 183 47.81 -21.21 9.02
C ILE A 183 47.62 -22.66 8.61
N THR A 184 46.47 -23.23 8.95
CA THR A 184 46.05 -24.59 8.53
C THR A 184 44.66 -24.47 7.91
N GLU A 185 44.46 -25.01 6.70
CA GLU A 185 43.15 -25.10 6.06
C GLU A 185 42.36 -26.24 6.74
N ILE A 186 41.19 -25.94 7.25
CA ILE A 186 40.29 -26.91 7.88
C ILE A 186 39.06 -27.21 7.05
N LEU A 187 38.74 -26.37 6.07
CA LEU A 187 37.62 -26.55 5.16
C LEU A 187 37.94 -25.88 3.83
N LYS A 188 37.66 -26.60 2.75
CA LYS A 188 37.60 -26.07 1.38
C LYS A 188 36.41 -26.68 0.66
N THR A 189 35.63 -25.84 -0.04
CA THR A 189 34.45 -26.26 -0.80
C THR A 189 34.43 -25.60 -2.19
N GLU A 190 33.51 -26.04 -3.03
CA GLU A 190 33.27 -25.41 -4.36
C GLU A 190 32.46 -24.12 -4.29
N GLU A 191 31.95 -23.76 -3.10
CA GLU A 191 31.28 -22.49 -2.89
C GLU A 191 32.23 -21.31 -3.10
N GLN A 192 31.72 -20.13 -3.42
CA GLN A 192 32.55 -18.96 -3.75
C GLN A 192 33.19 -18.33 -2.50
N HIS A 193 32.41 -18.17 -1.44
CA HIS A 193 32.88 -17.57 -0.19
C HIS A 193 32.32 -18.29 1.04
N ALA A 194 33.14 -18.40 2.09
CA ALA A 194 32.67 -18.53 3.45
C ALA A 194 32.40 -17.12 3.97
N MET A 195 31.12 -16.79 4.30
CA MET A 195 30.67 -15.44 4.61
C MET A 195 30.57 -15.16 6.10
N SER A 196 30.14 -16.13 6.88
CA SER A 196 29.87 -15.96 8.31
C SER A 196 30.28 -17.18 9.11
N LEU A 197 30.70 -16.96 10.35
CA LEU A 197 31.08 -17.99 11.30
C LEU A 197 30.31 -17.85 12.62
N TYR A 198 29.93 -19.00 13.16
CA TYR A 198 29.46 -19.12 14.53
C TYR A 198 30.13 -20.27 15.23
N PHE A 199 30.75 -20.01 16.38
CA PHE A 199 31.40 -21.05 17.20
C PHE A 199 30.44 -21.48 18.34
N ASP A 200 30.00 -22.71 18.30
CA ASP A 200 29.26 -23.36 19.36
C ASP A 200 30.24 -23.91 20.41
N SER A 201 30.38 -23.14 21.49
CA SER A 201 31.32 -23.45 22.58
C SER A 201 30.94 -24.71 23.37
N LYS A 202 29.65 -25.10 23.40
CA LYS A 202 29.14 -26.24 24.12
C LYS A 202 29.48 -27.56 23.42
N ASN A 203 29.33 -27.57 22.11
CA ASN A 203 29.54 -28.79 21.30
C ASN A 203 30.87 -28.79 20.55
N ASN A 204 31.72 -27.77 20.71
CA ASN A 204 32.98 -27.55 20.01
C ASN A 204 32.83 -27.67 18.49
N LYS A 205 31.77 -27.00 17.93
CA LYS A 205 31.46 -27.02 16.52
C LYS A 205 31.54 -25.59 15.93
N LEU A 206 32.05 -25.55 14.71
CA LEU A 206 32.02 -24.32 13.91
C LEU A 206 30.94 -24.44 12.85
N TYR A 207 30.03 -23.47 12.81
CA TYR A 207 29.03 -23.32 11.75
C TYR A 207 29.47 -22.23 10.77
N ILE A 208 29.25 -22.48 9.47
CA ILE A 208 29.74 -21.67 8.37
C ILE A 208 28.58 -21.37 7.42
N GLY A 209 28.33 -20.12 7.14
CA GLY A 209 27.44 -19.65 6.07
C GLY A 209 28.25 -19.41 4.80
N THR A 210 27.76 -19.88 3.65
CA THR A 210 28.46 -19.74 2.37
C THR A 210 27.74 -18.81 1.40
N ALA A 211 28.50 -18.32 0.40
CA ALA A 211 27.96 -17.68 -0.79
C ALA A 211 28.30 -18.49 -2.03
N GLY A 212 27.33 -18.63 -2.91
CA GLY A 212 27.28 -19.47 -4.08
C GLY A 212 25.92 -20.14 -4.15
N ARG A 213 25.73 -21.23 -3.43
CA ARG A 213 24.42 -21.91 -3.25
C ARG A 213 23.76 -21.61 -1.93
N GLY A 214 24.39 -20.81 -1.04
CA GLY A 214 23.81 -20.45 0.25
C GLY A 214 23.67 -21.62 1.22
N LEU A 215 24.75 -22.37 1.40
CA LEU A 215 24.77 -23.50 2.31
C LEU A 215 25.09 -23.06 3.74
N VAL A 216 24.51 -23.76 4.71
CA VAL A 216 24.97 -23.79 6.10
C VAL A 216 25.73 -25.08 6.33
N LEU A 217 27.01 -24.96 6.65
CA LEU A 217 27.89 -26.06 6.91
C LEU A 217 28.26 -26.14 8.40
N SER A 218 28.69 -27.29 8.86
CA SER A 218 29.25 -27.46 10.21
C SER A 218 30.50 -28.33 10.19
N VAL A 219 31.50 -27.95 11.00
CA VAL A 219 32.74 -28.70 11.24
C VAL A 219 32.83 -29.01 12.73
N ASP A 220 33.09 -30.26 13.09
CA ASP A 220 33.35 -30.70 14.45
C ASP A 220 34.85 -30.51 14.74
N LEU A 221 35.16 -29.53 15.63
CA LEU A 221 36.53 -29.17 15.99
C LEU A 221 37.15 -30.13 17.03
N SER A 222 36.41 -31.12 17.56
CA SER A 222 36.92 -32.15 18.44
C SER A 222 37.55 -33.32 17.69
N THR A 223 37.38 -33.40 16.37
CA THR A 223 37.96 -34.43 15.51
C THR A 223 39.36 -34.04 15.02
N ASN A 224 40.07 -34.99 14.39
CA ASN A 224 41.36 -34.68 13.79
C ASN A 224 41.24 -33.65 12.66
N LEU A 225 41.78 -32.44 12.86
CA LEU A 225 41.73 -31.33 11.91
C LEU A 225 42.72 -31.41 10.75
N GLU A 226 43.52 -32.50 10.64
CA GLU A 226 44.35 -32.75 9.45
C GLU A 226 43.52 -33.19 8.24
N ASN A 227 42.36 -33.79 8.46
CA ASN A 227 41.39 -34.14 7.44
C ASN A 227 39.95 -34.03 7.98
N PRO A 228 39.48 -32.82 8.30
CA PRO A 228 38.19 -32.64 8.97
C PRO A 228 37.03 -32.96 8.01
N SER A 229 36.06 -33.70 8.52
CA SER A 229 34.81 -33.90 7.83
C SER A 229 33.85 -32.75 8.16
N TYR A 230 33.21 -32.19 7.14
CA TYR A 230 32.10 -31.22 7.33
C TYR A 230 30.77 -31.88 6.96
N LYS A 231 29.71 -31.31 7.50
CA LYS A 231 28.33 -31.69 7.18
C LYS A 231 27.57 -30.49 6.69
N THR A 232 26.71 -30.66 5.67
CA THR A 232 25.72 -29.68 5.32
C THR A 232 24.58 -29.76 6.33
N VAL A 233 24.32 -28.66 7.03
CA VAL A 233 23.21 -28.53 7.94
C VAL A 233 21.96 -28.22 7.15
N TYR A 234 22.07 -27.30 6.18
CA TYR A 234 20.95 -26.93 5.32
C TYR A 234 21.42 -26.31 3.99
N ASP A 235 20.66 -26.57 2.94
CA ASP A 235 20.82 -25.98 1.60
C ASP A 235 19.65 -25.01 1.42
N THR A 236 19.92 -23.70 1.41
CA THR A 236 18.86 -22.68 1.31
C THR A 236 18.46 -22.47 -0.15
N ALA A 237 17.28 -21.92 -0.37
CA ALA A 237 16.87 -21.51 -1.72
C ALA A 237 17.55 -20.20 -2.18
N GLN A 238 18.30 -19.52 -1.31
CA GLN A 238 18.99 -18.26 -1.57
C GLN A 238 20.47 -18.50 -1.88
N ASN A 239 21.14 -17.49 -2.45
CA ASN A 239 22.53 -17.63 -2.88
C ASN A 239 23.55 -17.49 -1.74
N GLU A 240 23.19 -16.78 -0.66
CA GLU A 240 24.14 -16.39 0.38
C GLU A 240 23.52 -16.56 1.78
N VAL A 241 24.34 -17.02 2.74
CA VAL A 241 24.04 -17.02 4.17
C VAL A 241 24.95 -15.98 4.84
N TYR A 242 24.37 -14.81 5.14
CA TYR A 242 25.11 -13.64 5.59
C TYR A 242 25.42 -13.62 7.07
N ALA A 243 24.51 -14.16 7.88
CA ALA A 243 24.64 -14.12 9.32
C ALA A 243 24.14 -15.43 9.96
N ILE A 244 24.85 -15.87 11.00
CA ILE A 244 24.51 -17.06 11.79
C ILE A 244 24.62 -16.70 13.27
N THR A 245 23.66 -17.15 14.07
CA THR A 245 23.71 -17.10 15.53
C THR A 245 23.02 -18.33 16.13
N MET A 246 23.15 -18.53 17.42
CA MET A 246 22.53 -19.64 18.15
C MET A 246 21.95 -19.13 19.48
N ASP A 247 20.81 -19.66 19.88
CA ASP A 247 20.28 -19.41 21.20
C ASP A 247 20.94 -20.31 22.26
N ASN A 248 20.70 -20.03 23.55
CA ASN A 248 21.30 -20.80 24.66
C ASN A 248 20.76 -22.24 24.76
N ILE A 249 19.67 -22.55 24.03
CA ILE A 249 19.07 -23.90 23.99
C ILE A 249 19.78 -24.73 22.91
N GLY A 250 20.42 -24.08 21.92
CA GLY A 250 21.17 -24.73 20.85
C GLY A 250 20.44 -24.69 19.49
N ASN A 251 19.38 -23.92 19.35
CA ASN A 251 18.79 -23.69 18.03
C ASN A 251 19.65 -22.72 17.23
N LEU A 252 19.93 -23.07 15.99
CA LEU A 252 20.70 -22.25 15.05
C LEU A 252 19.78 -21.37 14.23
N TYR A 253 20.10 -20.09 14.14
CA TYR A 253 19.39 -19.11 13.30
C TYR A 253 20.32 -18.61 12.22
N PHE A 254 19.83 -18.52 10.99
CA PHE A 254 20.62 -18.02 9.86
C PHE A 254 19.79 -17.16 8.91
N GLY A 255 20.37 -16.05 8.51
CA GLY A 255 19.81 -15.06 7.61
C GLY A 255 20.42 -15.14 6.23
N THR A 256 19.60 -14.98 5.19
CA THR A 256 19.99 -15.18 3.80
C THR A 256 19.89 -13.91 2.97
N ALA A 257 20.63 -13.93 1.85
CA ALA A 257 20.56 -12.93 0.79
C ALA A 257 20.55 -13.59 -0.60
N THR A 258 19.88 -12.92 -1.56
CA THR A 258 19.94 -13.25 -2.98
C THR A 258 20.62 -12.12 -3.73
N ARG A 259 21.49 -12.44 -4.68
CA ARG A 259 22.19 -11.44 -5.52
C ARG A 259 21.31 -10.84 -6.59
N GLU A 260 20.27 -11.56 -7.03
CA GLU A 260 19.36 -11.05 -8.05
C GLU A 260 18.14 -10.43 -7.43
N PRO A 261 17.83 -9.18 -7.82
CA PRO A 261 16.58 -8.56 -7.40
C PRO A 261 15.41 -9.37 -8.00
N SER A 262 14.43 -9.69 -7.18
CA SER A 262 13.25 -10.49 -7.52
C SER A 262 12.34 -9.89 -8.62
N TYR A 263 12.69 -8.75 -9.22
CA TYR A 263 11.93 -8.13 -10.31
C TYR A 263 12.19 -8.74 -11.70
N LEU A 264 13.16 -9.62 -11.85
CA LEU A 264 13.42 -10.31 -13.13
C LEU A 264 12.60 -11.60 -13.32
N ILE A 265 11.90 -12.04 -12.31
CA ILE A 265 10.85 -13.05 -12.49
C ILE A 265 9.58 -12.27 -12.85
N LEU A 266 9.47 -11.86 -14.13
CA LEU A 266 8.19 -11.48 -14.69
C LEU A 266 7.22 -12.66 -14.44
N PRO A 267 6.06 -12.44 -13.81
CA PRO A 267 5.06 -13.48 -13.74
C PRO A 267 4.72 -13.83 -15.19
N SER A 268 5.10 -15.02 -15.64
CA SER A 268 4.55 -15.58 -16.86
C SER A 268 3.05 -15.63 -16.63
N ILE A 269 2.31 -14.83 -17.37
CA ILE A 269 0.85 -14.89 -17.41
C ILE A 269 0.53 -16.27 -17.99
N ILE A 270 0.32 -17.24 -17.13
CA ILE A 270 -0.26 -18.51 -17.51
C ILE A 270 -1.77 -18.28 -17.58
N ASP A 271 -2.30 -18.59 -18.74
CA ASP A 271 -3.70 -18.55 -19.12
C ASP A 271 -4.61 -19.00 -17.96
N GLY A 272 -5.48 -18.09 -17.46
CA GLY A 272 -6.42 -18.40 -16.40
C GLY A 272 -6.40 -17.51 -15.14
N GLY A 273 -5.59 -16.47 -15.07
CA GLY A 273 -5.72 -15.40 -14.05
C GLY A 273 -5.34 -15.77 -12.62
N LYS A 274 -4.65 -16.88 -12.39
CA LYS A 274 -3.99 -17.18 -11.11
C LYS A 274 -2.51 -16.84 -11.21
N LEU A 275 -2.08 -15.82 -10.49
CA LEU A 275 -0.68 -15.53 -10.24
C LEU A 275 -0.01 -16.78 -9.64
N ALA A 276 1.06 -17.25 -10.25
CA ALA A 276 1.94 -18.27 -9.67
C ALA A 276 2.71 -17.63 -8.50
N ASP A 277 2.05 -17.49 -7.34
CA ASP A 277 2.53 -16.73 -6.18
C ASP A 277 3.52 -17.54 -5.31
N ASP A 278 3.62 -18.86 -5.49
CA ASP A 278 4.44 -19.71 -4.61
C ASP A 278 5.89 -19.86 -5.06
N SER A 279 6.19 -19.88 -6.35
CA SER A 279 7.58 -20.01 -6.81
C SER A 279 8.42 -18.73 -6.56
N ALA A 280 7.81 -17.55 -6.60
CA ALA A 280 8.49 -16.29 -6.27
C ALA A 280 8.81 -16.16 -4.77
N LYS A 281 8.09 -16.87 -3.90
CA LYS A 281 8.32 -16.88 -2.45
C LYS A 281 9.57 -17.70 -2.05
N GLU A 282 9.96 -18.68 -2.84
CA GLU A 282 11.13 -19.51 -2.57
C GLU A 282 12.46 -18.75 -2.61
N PHE A 283 12.55 -17.74 -3.47
CA PHE A 283 13.79 -16.98 -3.69
C PHE A 283 13.91 -15.70 -2.84
N ARG A 284 12.91 -15.38 -1.99
CA ARG A 284 13.00 -14.21 -1.11
C ARG A 284 14.00 -14.42 0.01
N ASN A 285 14.71 -13.34 0.37
CA ASN A 285 15.57 -13.33 1.54
C ASN A 285 14.78 -13.79 2.77
N SER A 286 15.39 -14.62 3.60
CA SER A 286 14.66 -15.34 4.64
C SER A 286 15.48 -15.46 5.91
N LEU A 287 14.77 -15.59 7.03
CA LEU A 287 15.33 -16.07 8.29
C LEU A 287 14.87 -17.49 8.54
N TYR A 288 15.84 -18.36 8.84
CA TYR A 288 15.64 -19.77 9.15
C TYR A 288 16.02 -20.07 10.58
N LYS A 289 15.41 -21.11 11.15
CA LYS A 289 15.76 -21.73 12.41
C LYS A 289 15.96 -23.22 12.20
N ALA A 290 17.12 -23.75 12.61
CA ALA A 290 17.33 -25.18 12.77
C ALA A 290 17.27 -25.54 14.25
N ASP A 291 16.37 -26.44 14.63
CA ASP A 291 16.28 -26.91 16.00
C ASP A 291 17.40 -27.91 16.37
N THR A 292 17.48 -28.26 17.64
CA THR A 292 18.47 -29.20 18.16
C THR A 292 18.37 -30.64 17.59
N ASN A 293 17.22 -30.97 16.96
CA ASN A 293 16.98 -32.25 16.31
C ASN A 293 17.36 -32.20 14.80
N GLY A 294 17.74 -31.03 14.30
CA GLY A 294 18.10 -30.79 12.88
C GLY A 294 16.91 -30.48 11.99
N THR A 295 15.71 -30.21 12.55
CA THR A 295 14.57 -29.76 11.77
C THR A 295 14.77 -28.29 11.42
N VAL A 296 14.70 -27.95 10.14
CA VAL A 296 14.85 -26.58 9.67
C VAL A 296 13.49 -26.00 9.29
N GLN A 297 13.18 -24.84 9.85
CA GLN A 297 11.98 -24.10 9.57
C GLN A 297 12.36 -22.70 9.05
N ARG A 298 11.73 -22.27 7.96
CA ARG A 298 11.77 -20.88 7.53
C ARG A 298 10.77 -20.09 8.38
N LEU A 299 11.27 -19.17 9.20
CA LEU A 299 10.44 -18.38 10.11
C LEU A 299 9.65 -17.32 9.36
N PHE A 300 10.32 -16.58 8.49
CA PHE A 300 9.67 -15.65 7.60
C PHE A 300 10.59 -15.25 6.42
N PHE A 301 9.98 -14.60 5.43
CA PHE A 301 10.65 -14.07 4.27
C PHE A 301 10.47 -12.54 4.22
N LEU A 302 11.50 -11.86 3.75
CA LEU A 302 11.56 -10.42 3.64
C LEU A 302 11.37 -10.00 2.18
N ASN A 303 10.52 -9.03 1.96
CA ASN A 303 10.36 -8.44 0.63
C ASN A 303 11.53 -7.47 0.41
N GLN A 304 12.45 -7.80 -0.52
CA GLN A 304 13.51 -6.93 -1.03
C GLN A 304 14.68 -6.61 -0.10
N THR A 305 14.64 -6.94 1.19
CA THR A 305 15.73 -6.65 2.11
C THR A 305 16.43 -7.91 2.58
N LEU A 306 17.74 -7.86 2.76
CA LEU A 306 18.53 -9.00 3.26
C LEU A 306 18.67 -8.95 4.78
N VAL A 307 18.80 -10.13 5.42
CA VAL A 307 19.15 -10.22 6.83
C VAL A 307 20.64 -10.00 6.97
N PHE A 308 21.04 -8.80 7.38
CA PHE A 308 22.43 -8.39 7.42
C PHE A 308 23.17 -8.91 8.64
N ALA A 309 22.49 -8.95 9.77
CA ALA A 309 23.10 -9.31 11.04
C ALA A 309 22.11 -10.02 11.97
N LEU A 310 22.62 -10.96 12.74
CA LEU A 310 21.89 -11.73 13.76
C LEU A 310 22.66 -11.73 15.07
N SER A 311 21.97 -11.66 16.18
CA SER A 311 22.51 -11.90 17.52
C SER A 311 21.46 -12.45 18.45
N SER A 312 21.93 -13.13 19.51
CA SER A 312 21.09 -13.57 20.62
C SER A 312 21.47 -12.80 21.90
N ASP A 313 20.47 -12.54 22.75
CA ASP A 313 20.70 -12.04 24.11
C ASP A 313 20.69 -13.15 25.15
N ILE A 314 20.89 -12.77 26.42
CA ILE A 314 20.95 -13.70 27.56
C ILE A 314 19.58 -14.37 27.82
N ASP A 315 18.49 -13.73 27.42
CA ASP A 315 17.11 -14.20 27.57
C ASP A 315 16.63 -15.05 26.39
N ASN A 316 17.54 -15.48 25.52
CA ASN A 316 17.28 -16.23 24.27
C ASN A 316 16.50 -15.48 23.21
N ASN A 317 16.30 -14.18 23.32
CA ASN A 317 15.72 -13.43 22.24
C ASN A 317 16.73 -13.38 21.06
N ILE A 318 16.20 -13.49 19.85
CA ILE A 318 16.97 -13.33 18.64
C ILE A 318 16.65 -11.98 18.03
N TYR A 319 17.67 -11.18 17.85
CA TYR A 319 17.57 -9.90 17.14
C TYR A 319 18.16 -10.05 15.75
N PHE A 320 17.48 -9.48 14.77
CA PHE A 320 18.03 -9.36 13.44
C PHE A 320 17.72 -8.00 12.85
N ILE A 321 18.60 -7.58 11.94
CA ILE A 321 18.53 -6.27 11.31
C ILE A 321 18.60 -6.46 9.80
N THR A 322 17.73 -5.71 9.09
CA THR A 322 17.70 -5.72 7.63
C THR A 322 18.61 -4.66 7.04
N GLY A 323 19.01 -4.83 5.78
CA GLY A 323 19.98 -3.96 5.11
C GLY A 323 19.47 -2.55 4.84
N ASP A 324 18.27 -2.45 4.28
CA ASP A 324 17.67 -1.18 3.91
C ASP A 324 16.80 -0.64 5.05
N ASN A 325 16.89 0.64 5.36
CA ASN A 325 16.23 1.30 6.50
C ASN A 325 16.66 0.79 7.90
N ALA A 326 17.63 -0.14 7.97
CA ALA A 326 18.09 -0.74 9.21
C ALA A 326 16.93 -1.16 10.15
N ASP A 327 15.92 -1.83 9.59
CA ASP A 327 14.77 -2.32 10.36
C ASP A 327 15.20 -3.39 11.36
N ILE A 328 14.84 -3.21 12.62
CA ILE A 328 15.23 -4.06 13.74
C ILE A 328 14.05 -4.89 14.19
N TYR A 329 14.25 -6.19 14.25
CA TYR A 329 13.27 -7.15 14.68
C TYR A 329 13.77 -7.98 15.86
N LYS A 330 12.82 -8.45 16.67
CA LYS A 330 13.05 -9.36 17.78
C LYS A 330 12.17 -10.59 17.64
N ILE A 331 12.76 -11.76 17.82
CA ILE A 331 12.01 -13.00 18.08
C ILE A 331 12.14 -13.27 19.58
N ASN A 332 11.02 -13.36 20.26
CA ASN A 332 10.99 -13.64 21.69
C ASN A 332 11.44 -15.08 21.95
N GLY A 333 12.40 -15.26 22.86
CA GLY A 333 12.97 -16.56 23.17
C GLY A 333 12.02 -17.54 23.85
N ASN A 334 10.94 -17.07 24.48
CA ASN A 334 10.01 -17.90 25.23
C ASN A 334 8.89 -18.48 24.34
N ASP A 335 8.31 -17.65 23.48
CA ASP A 335 7.13 -17.99 22.66
C ASP A 335 7.40 -18.01 21.16
N GLY A 336 8.56 -17.51 20.72
CA GLY A 336 8.95 -17.44 19.31
C GLY A 336 8.24 -16.33 18.52
N LEU A 337 7.50 -15.43 19.18
CA LEU A 337 6.76 -14.37 18.51
C LEU A 337 7.68 -13.30 17.97
N LEU A 338 7.40 -12.90 16.74
CA LEU A 338 8.10 -11.81 16.06
C LEU A 338 7.56 -10.45 16.51
N SER A 339 8.47 -9.50 16.71
CA SER A 339 8.15 -8.10 16.97
C SER A 339 9.03 -7.18 16.13
N TYR A 340 8.45 -6.08 15.65
CA TYR A 340 9.17 -4.99 15.00
C TYR A 340 9.46 -3.90 16.03
N ILE A 341 10.74 -3.58 16.24
CA ILE A 341 11.20 -2.60 17.25
C ILE A 341 11.22 -1.19 16.66
N GLY A 342 11.60 -1.08 15.39
CA GLY A 342 11.78 0.20 14.69
C GLY A 342 12.86 0.09 13.64
N GLY A 343 13.08 1.17 12.89
CA GLY A 343 14.11 1.28 11.87
C GLY A 343 14.72 2.67 11.84
N LEU A 344 15.80 2.82 11.09
CA LEU A 344 16.45 4.10 10.82
C LEU A 344 16.27 4.42 9.34
N GLU A 345 15.30 5.27 9.04
CA GLU A 345 14.96 5.64 7.65
C GLU A 345 16.17 6.06 6.81
N ASN A 346 16.26 5.51 5.61
CA ASN A 346 17.33 5.79 4.64
C ASN A 346 18.76 5.47 5.13
N LYS A 347 18.91 4.61 6.14
CA LYS A 347 20.20 4.17 6.67
C LYS A 347 20.42 2.70 6.38
N THR A 348 21.61 2.37 5.89
CA THR A 348 22.01 0.98 5.62
C THR A 348 22.93 0.50 6.74
N LEU A 349 22.54 -0.60 7.37
CA LEU A 349 23.35 -1.24 8.40
C LEU A 349 24.56 -1.94 7.80
N SER A 350 25.66 -1.98 8.56
CA SER A 350 26.84 -2.76 8.17
C SER A 350 27.18 -3.90 9.14
N THR A 351 26.95 -3.73 10.41
CA THR A 351 27.44 -4.67 11.42
C THR A 351 26.68 -4.53 12.73
N PHE A 352 26.78 -5.57 13.53
CA PHE A 352 26.08 -5.74 14.80
C PHE A 352 27.00 -6.43 15.82
N SER A 353 26.98 -5.98 17.06
CA SER A 353 27.77 -6.59 18.14
C SER A 353 26.98 -6.58 19.44
N ALA A 354 26.79 -7.76 20.02
CA ALA A 354 26.13 -7.91 21.30
C ALA A 354 27.13 -7.78 22.45
N THR A 355 26.69 -7.12 23.52
CA THR A 355 27.40 -7.04 24.80
C THR A 355 26.45 -7.35 25.94
N LYS A 356 26.97 -7.48 27.16
CA LYS A 356 26.11 -7.57 28.35
C LYS A 356 25.26 -6.33 28.60
N ASP A 357 25.65 -5.17 28.05
CA ASP A 357 25.00 -3.87 28.28
C ASP A 357 24.04 -3.44 27.16
N GLY A 358 23.88 -4.28 26.13
CA GLY A 358 23.01 -4.01 24.98
C GLY A 358 23.60 -4.44 23.65
N LEU A 359 22.88 -4.06 22.59
CA LEU A 359 23.25 -4.39 21.23
C LEU A 359 23.74 -3.12 20.53
N TYR A 360 24.94 -3.18 19.94
CA TYR A 360 25.53 -2.11 19.17
C TYR A 360 25.45 -2.41 17.68
N PHE A 361 25.15 -1.40 16.88
CA PHE A 361 25.11 -1.54 15.42
C PHE A 361 25.62 -0.27 14.74
N ALA A 362 26.22 -0.45 13.57
CA ALA A 362 26.84 0.65 12.83
C ALA A 362 26.14 0.86 11.47
N ILE A 363 26.06 2.12 11.08
CA ILE A 363 25.57 2.54 9.77
C ILE A 363 26.76 2.67 8.82
N SER A 364 26.70 1.95 7.70
CA SER A 364 27.84 1.78 6.80
C SER A 364 28.41 3.09 6.24
N LYS A 365 27.54 3.97 5.73
CA LYS A 365 27.99 5.15 4.96
C LYS A 365 28.27 6.39 5.79
N THR A 366 27.61 6.55 6.93
CA THR A 366 27.74 7.75 7.75
C THR A 366 28.71 7.58 8.91
N GLY A 367 29.11 6.34 9.21
CA GLY A 367 29.97 6.02 10.35
C GLY A 367 29.28 6.18 11.70
N GLU A 368 27.96 6.32 11.74
CA GLU A 368 27.19 6.42 12.99
C GLU A 368 27.08 5.04 13.66
N ILE A 369 27.20 5.05 14.98
CA ILE A 369 27.04 3.87 15.82
C ILE A 369 25.86 4.12 16.76
N TYR A 370 24.97 3.14 16.82
CA TYR A 370 23.78 3.14 17.65
C TYR A 370 23.86 2.04 18.71
N LYS A 371 23.21 2.28 19.82
CA LYS A 371 23.03 1.33 20.90
C LYS A 371 21.55 1.08 21.13
N MET A 372 21.17 -0.18 21.21
CA MET A 372 19.90 -0.61 21.73
C MET A 372 20.11 -1.08 23.16
N GLN A 373 19.48 -0.43 24.12
CA GLN A 373 19.60 -0.75 25.55
C GLN A 373 18.96 -2.09 25.90
N ASN A 374 19.44 -2.74 26.94
CA ASN A 374 18.78 -3.92 27.47
C ASN A 374 17.54 -3.52 28.29
N GLY A 375 16.52 -4.36 28.26
CA GLY A 375 15.28 -4.17 29.03
C GLY A 375 14.31 -3.18 28.39
N ASN A 376 13.18 -2.98 29.06
CA ASN A 376 12.15 -2.06 28.62
C ASN A 376 12.35 -0.69 29.29
N PRO A 377 12.14 0.40 28.55
CA PRO A 377 12.20 1.75 29.12
C PRO A 377 11.02 1.98 30.09
N SER A 378 11.16 2.95 30.98
CA SER A 378 10.06 3.43 31.81
C SER A 378 8.97 4.15 31.02
N GLU A 379 9.27 4.62 29.82
CA GLU A 379 8.35 5.30 28.91
C GLU A 379 8.74 5.04 27.46
N GLY A 380 7.73 4.84 26.62
CA GLY A 380 7.87 4.74 25.16
C GLY A 380 6.72 5.42 24.47
N SER A 381 6.91 5.83 23.21
CA SER A 381 5.89 6.48 22.41
C SER A 381 5.85 5.98 20.97
N PHE A 382 4.66 5.98 20.40
CA PHE A 382 4.39 5.72 18.98
C PHE A 382 3.65 6.90 18.39
N ILE A 383 4.08 7.39 17.24
CA ILE A 383 3.36 8.40 16.46
C ILE A 383 2.97 7.75 15.15
N SER A 384 1.67 7.72 14.84
CA SER A 384 1.18 7.14 13.60
C SER A 384 1.65 7.92 12.38
N ASP A 385 1.64 7.28 11.22
CA ASP A 385 1.66 8.01 9.96
C ASP A 385 0.41 8.90 9.84
N THR A 386 0.40 9.79 8.85
CA THR A 386 -0.73 10.66 8.55
C THR A 386 -1.88 9.84 7.96
N LEU A 387 -3.03 9.87 8.62
CA LEU A 387 -4.25 9.21 8.16
C LEU A 387 -5.14 10.19 7.41
N ASP A 388 -5.55 9.85 6.18
CA ASP A 388 -6.44 10.67 5.34
C ASP A 388 -7.90 10.22 5.51
N LEU A 389 -8.73 11.05 6.13
CA LEU A 389 -10.17 10.85 6.27
C LEU A 389 -10.96 11.18 5.00
N LYS A 390 -10.28 11.65 3.93
CA LYS A 390 -10.82 12.08 2.63
C LYS A 390 -11.50 13.43 2.65
N LEU A 391 -12.31 13.70 3.63
CA LEU A 391 -13.04 14.96 3.80
C LEU A 391 -12.72 15.62 5.15
N LEU A 392 -12.98 16.90 5.26
CA LEU A 392 -12.94 17.60 6.53
C LEU A 392 -13.90 16.90 7.50
N SER A 393 -13.38 16.45 8.63
CA SER A 393 -14.10 15.58 9.55
C SER A 393 -13.96 16.07 10.98
N LYS A 394 -15.03 15.89 11.75
CA LYS A 394 -15.05 16.07 13.20
C LYS A 394 -14.81 14.72 13.87
N LEU A 395 -13.82 14.66 14.75
CA LEU A 395 -13.52 13.44 15.50
C LEU A 395 -14.51 13.28 16.67
N GLY A 396 -14.89 12.04 16.94
CA GLY A 396 -15.82 11.69 18.00
C GLY A 396 -15.11 11.12 19.23
N SER A 397 -15.08 9.79 19.33
CA SER A 397 -14.47 9.08 20.47
C SER A 397 -13.50 8.02 20.03
N LEU A 398 -12.50 7.75 20.87
CA LEU A 398 -11.53 6.68 20.77
C LEU A 398 -11.88 5.59 21.79
N LYS A 399 -11.81 4.32 21.38
CA LYS A 399 -11.91 3.15 22.24
C LYS A 399 -10.66 2.31 22.03
N ALA A 400 -10.03 1.86 23.10
CA ALA A 400 -8.83 1.04 23.07
C ALA A 400 -9.04 -0.25 23.86
N MET A 401 -8.48 -1.34 23.37
CA MET A 401 -8.37 -2.60 24.10
C MET A 401 -6.95 -2.70 24.65
N THR A 402 -6.83 -2.60 25.97
CA THR A 402 -5.54 -2.50 26.66
C THR A 402 -5.44 -3.51 27.79
N THR A 403 -4.21 -3.92 28.10
CA THR A 403 -3.85 -4.58 29.34
C THR A 403 -2.85 -3.68 30.07
N ILE A 404 -3.22 -3.18 31.23
CA ILE A 404 -2.42 -2.20 31.98
C ILE A 404 -2.09 -2.80 33.34
N PRO A 405 -0.86 -3.30 33.52
CA PRO A 405 -0.38 -3.78 34.83
C PRO A 405 -0.30 -2.65 35.86
N ASP A 406 -0.26 -3.01 37.16
CA ASP A 406 -0.08 -2.06 38.25
C ASP A 406 1.20 -1.22 38.05
N GLY A 407 1.09 0.08 38.22
CA GLY A 407 2.17 1.03 38.01
C GLY A 407 2.43 1.38 36.54
N SER A 408 1.59 0.92 35.62
CA SER A 408 1.66 1.24 34.19
C SER A 408 0.54 2.18 33.77
N ASP A 409 0.72 2.86 32.63
CA ASP A 409 -0.29 3.73 32.00
C ASP A 409 -0.17 3.70 30.47
N ILE A 410 -1.30 3.90 29.79
CA ILE A 410 -1.34 4.14 28.33
C ILE A 410 -2.18 5.38 28.08
N SER A 411 -1.61 6.38 27.45
CA SER A 411 -2.29 7.62 27.10
C SER A 411 -2.31 7.85 25.58
N PHE A 412 -3.36 8.53 25.13
CA PHE A 412 -3.61 8.82 23.72
C PHE A 412 -3.71 10.32 23.51
N GLU A 413 -3.08 10.79 22.43
CA GLU A 413 -3.18 12.17 21.98
C GLU A 413 -3.45 12.18 20.48
N VAL A 414 -4.15 13.19 20.01
CA VAL A 414 -4.52 13.35 18.60
C VAL A 414 -4.20 14.76 18.14
N ARG A 415 -3.72 14.91 16.92
CA ARG A 415 -3.65 16.18 16.21
C ARG A 415 -4.25 16.06 14.81
N THR A 416 -4.71 17.18 14.27
CA THR A 416 -5.37 17.24 12.97
C THR A 416 -4.78 18.32 12.09
N GLY A 417 -4.94 18.17 10.78
CA GLY A 417 -4.52 19.13 9.77
C GLY A 417 -5.30 18.99 8.47
N ASN A 418 -5.06 19.91 7.53
CA ASN A 418 -5.72 19.91 6.22
C ASN A 418 -4.75 19.68 5.05
N VAL A 419 -3.48 19.42 5.33
CA VAL A 419 -2.43 19.07 4.38
C VAL A 419 -1.83 17.72 4.75
N ALA A 420 -1.47 16.91 3.75
CA ALA A 420 -1.00 15.53 3.98
C ALA A 420 0.36 15.46 4.72
N ARG A 421 1.22 16.44 4.50
CA ARG A 421 2.50 16.54 5.21
C ARG A 421 2.34 17.44 6.42
N VAL A 422 2.76 16.95 7.57
CA VAL A 422 2.72 17.75 8.81
C VAL A 422 3.57 18.99 8.69
N ASP A 423 2.97 20.15 9.00
CA ASP A 423 3.60 21.46 9.01
C ASP A 423 3.06 22.31 10.18
N ASN A 424 3.39 23.59 10.19
CA ASN A 424 2.99 24.54 11.24
C ASN A 424 1.48 24.92 11.20
N THR A 425 0.72 24.44 10.23
CA THR A 425 -0.75 24.64 10.17
C THR A 425 -1.54 23.53 10.85
N TRP A 426 -0.87 22.44 11.22
CA TRP A 426 -1.49 21.39 12.02
C TRP A 426 -1.74 21.85 13.45
N SER A 427 -2.76 21.29 14.09
CA SER A 427 -2.99 21.50 15.51
C SER A 427 -1.87 20.89 16.34
N ASP A 428 -1.72 21.35 17.59
CA ASP A 428 -0.95 20.63 18.59
C ASP A 428 -1.62 19.31 18.96
N PHE A 429 -0.85 18.37 19.51
CA PHE A 429 -1.38 17.15 20.07
C PHE A 429 -2.28 17.45 21.28
N THR A 430 -3.51 16.99 21.22
CA THR A 430 -4.51 17.15 22.27
C THR A 430 -4.79 15.79 22.91
N LYS A 431 -4.73 15.74 24.24
CA LYS A 431 -4.99 14.50 25.00
C LYS A 431 -6.45 14.06 24.83
N VAL A 432 -6.64 12.76 24.57
CA VAL A 432 -7.96 12.13 24.59
C VAL A 432 -8.42 12.02 26.05
N SER A 433 -9.67 12.39 26.32
CA SER A 433 -10.24 12.36 27.67
C SER A 433 -10.42 10.92 28.17
N GLU A 434 -10.56 10.72 29.46
CA GLU A 434 -10.75 9.38 30.07
C GLU A 434 -12.02 8.66 29.60
N ASP A 435 -13.05 9.42 29.22
CA ASP A 435 -14.27 8.91 28.57
C ASP A 435 -14.07 8.57 27.07
N GLY A 436 -12.87 8.75 26.57
CA GLY A 436 -12.50 8.50 25.17
C GLY A 436 -12.80 9.64 24.21
N LYS A 437 -13.33 10.78 24.65
CA LYS A 437 -13.68 11.89 23.76
C LYS A 437 -12.43 12.55 23.19
N ILE A 438 -12.45 12.79 21.86
CA ILE A 438 -11.39 13.47 21.13
C ILE A 438 -11.80 14.95 20.96
N ASN A 439 -11.00 15.87 21.50
CA ASN A 439 -11.27 17.32 21.45
C ASN A 439 -10.34 18.07 20.48
N SER A 440 -9.82 17.39 19.45
CA SER A 440 -9.02 18.02 18.38
C SER A 440 -9.90 18.86 17.46
N PRO A 441 -9.39 19.93 16.82
CA PRO A 441 -10.10 20.66 15.76
C PRO A 441 -10.50 19.74 14.60
N ASP A 442 -11.50 20.17 13.82
CA ASP A 442 -11.90 19.47 12.60
C ASP A 442 -10.73 19.47 11.60
N GLY A 443 -10.50 18.33 10.93
CA GLY A 443 -9.41 18.18 9.96
C GLY A 443 -9.67 17.06 8.99
N ARG A 444 -9.02 17.12 7.81
CA ARG A 444 -9.02 16.03 6.85
C ARG A 444 -8.00 14.96 7.23
N PHE A 445 -6.86 15.36 7.76
CA PHE A 445 -5.77 14.48 8.15
C PHE A 445 -5.63 14.44 9.65
N LEU A 446 -5.21 13.30 10.18
CA LEU A 446 -4.95 13.15 11.60
C LEU A 446 -3.71 12.29 11.86
N GLN A 447 -3.10 12.47 13.02
CA GLN A 447 -2.09 11.59 13.62
C GLN A 447 -2.43 11.30 15.07
N PHE A 448 -2.11 10.08 15.50
CA PHE A 448 -2.15 9.68 16.91
C PHE A 448 -0.75 9.69 17.49
N ARG A 449 -0.65 10.05 18.75
CA ARG A 449 0.48 9.73 19.61
C ARG A 449 -0.01 8.85 20.74
N ILE A 450 0.62 7.69 20.90
CA ILE A 450 0.36 6.72 21.96
C ILE A 450 1.59 6.74 22.85
N THR A 451 1.42 7.01 24.14
CA THR A 451 2.50 6.98 25.14
C THR A 451 2.21 5.89 26.14
N MET A 452 3.16 5.01 26.36
CA MET A 452 3.11 3.92 27.33
C MET A 452 4.12 4.18 28.44
N LYS A 453 3.71 3.99 29.68
CA LYS A 453 4.57 4.14 30.86
C LYS A 453 4.54 2.88 31.71
N ASN A 454 5.69 2.54 32.28
CA ASN A 454 5.83 1.46 33.25
C ASN A 454 6.80 1.91 34.36
N SER A 455 6.28 2.17 35.55
CA SER A 455 7.09 2.59 36.69
C SER A 455 7.98 1.46 37.21
N ASN A 456 7.66 0.20 36.87
CA ASN A 456 8.37 -1.00 37.31
C ASN A 456 9.21 -1.57 36.15
N ALA A 457 10.22 -0.83 35.71
CA ALA A 457 11.07 -1.17 34.55
C ALA A 457 11.70 -2.58 34.61
N ASN A 458 11.75 -3.21 35.81
CA ASN A 458 12.29 -4.56 35.99
C ASN A 458 11.21 -5.66 35.97
N GLU A 459 9.93 -5.34 35.85
CA GLU A 459 8.87 -6.35 35.81
C GLU A 459 8.68 -6.91 34.39
N LYS A 460 8.48 -8.22 34.34
CA LYS A 460 8.17 -8.95 33.08
C LYS A 460 6.81 -8.55 32.49
N SER A 461 5.99 -7.81 33.22
CA SER A 461 4.66 -7.36 32.81
C SER A 461 4.75 -5.93 32.31
N VAL A 462 4.46 -5.72 31.02
CA VAL A 462 4.45 -4.43 30.34
C VAL A 462 3.04 -4.06 29.88
N PRO A 463 2.71 -2.76 29.76
CA PRO A 463 1.43 -2.37 29.19
C PRO A 463 1.32 -2.82 27.74
N VAL A 464 0.13 -3.28 27.34
CA VAL A 464 -0.19 -3.79 26.01
C VAL A 464 -1.37 -3.03 25.43
N LEU A 465 -1.24 -2.53 24.22
CA LEU A 465 -2.35 -2.01 23.40
C LEU A 465 -2.64 -3.01 22.28
N SER A 466 -3.76 -3.74 22.40
CA SER A 466 -4.14 -4.78 21.43
C SER A 466 -4.89 -4.22 20.22
N SER A 467 -5.73 -3.21 20.42
CA SER A 467 -6.43 -2.51 19.32
C SER A 467 -6.91 -1.14 19.75
N MET A 468 -7.18 -0.31 18.76
CA MET A 468 -7.70 1.04 18.94
C MET A 468 -8.67 1.36 17.79
N ASP A 469 -9.84 1.85 18.16
CA ASP A 469 -10.86 2.29 17.21
C ASP A 469 -11.24 3.73 17.51
N PHE A 470 -11.52 4.52 16.48
CA PHE A 470 -12.05 5.85 16.66
C PHE A 470 -13.19 6.13 15.70
N THR A 471 -14.11 6.98 16.15
CA THR A 471 -15.26 7.43 15.37
C THR A 471 -15.02 8.82 14.84
N TYR A 472 -15.58 9.13 13.67
CA TYR A 472 -15.57 10.46 13.08
C TYR A 472 -16.79 10.68 12.22
N ILE A 473 -17.11 11.95 11.98
CA ILE A 473 -18.20 12.40 11.13
C ILE A 473 -17.61 13.33 10.08
N GLU A 474 -17.79 12.99 8.81
CA GLU A 474 -17.40 13.85 7.69
C GLU A 474 -18.35 15.04 7.59
N ASN A 475 -17.83 16.23 7.30
CA ASN A 475 -18.68 17.38 7.00
C ASN A 475 -19.47 17.10 5.72
N ASN A 476 -20.78 17.27 5.80
CA ASN A 476 -21.65 17.08 4.65
C ASN A 476 -21.42 18.17 3.60
N LEU A 477 -21.07 17.75 2.38
CA LEU A 477 -20.89 18.58 1.20
C LEU A 477 -22.12 18.50 0.29
N PRO A 478 -22.44 19.56 -0.46
CA PRO A 478 -23.57 19.49 -1.40
C PRO A 478 -23.28 18.47 -2.52
N PRO A 479 -24.32 17.76 -2.97
CA PRO A 479 -24.23 16.89 -4.13
C PRO A 479 -23.89 17.68 -5.40
N ASP A 480 -23.42 16.98 -6.43
CA ASP A 480 -23.29 17.49 -7.78
C ASP A 480 -24.36 16.88 -8.70
N VAL A 481 -24.89 17.71 -9.59
CA VAL A 481 -25.81 17.31 -10.66
C VAL A 481 -25.39 17.99 -11.96
N LEU A 482 -25.14 17.18 -13.00
CA LEU A 482 -24.49 17.61 -14.24
C LEU A 482 -25.12 16.91 -15.47
N ASN A 483 -24.83 17.46 -16.66
CA ASN A 483 -25.10 16.82 -17.94
C ASN A 483 -26.56 16.37 -18.14
N GLY A 484 -27.51 17.23 -17.80
CA GLY A 484 -28.91 16.95 -18.02
C GLY A 484 -29.28 17.04 -19.50
N GLY A 485 -30.23 16.22 -19.94
CA GLY A 485 -30.73 16.20 -21.30
C GLY A 485 -32.03 15.43 -21.45
N LEU A 486 -32.49 15.35 -22.71
CA LEU A 486 -33.67 14.60 -23.11
C LEU A 486 -33.31 13.69 -24.29
N THR A 487 -33.80 12.46 -24.26
CA THR A 487 -33.68 11.51 -25.38
C THR A 487 -35.03 10.80 -25.63
N THR A 488 -35.28 10.46 -26.86
CA THR A 488 -36.46 9.68 -27.29
C THR A 488 -36.03 8.28 -27.73
N TYR A 489 -36.99 7.36 -27.84
CA TYR A 489 -36.73 6.01 -28.38
C TYR A 489 -35.98 6.06 -29.70
N TYR A 490 -36.42 6.93 -30.63
CA TYR A 490 -35.79 7.08 -31.95
C TYR A 490 -34.34 7.55 -31.87
N LYS A 491 -34.05 8.56 -31.05
CA LYS A 491 -32.68 9.04 -30.83
C LYS A 491 -31.80 7.95 -30.23
N GLN A 492 -32.29 7.23 -29.23
CA GLN A 492 -31.52 6.17 -28.57
C GLN A 492 -31.17 5.02 -29.53
N GLN A 493 -32.09 4.69 -30.45
CA GLN A 493 -31.83 3.61 -31.44
C GLN A 493 -30.81 4.03 -32.52
N ASN A 494 -30.70 5.31 -32.82
CA ASN A 494 -29.83 5.84 -33.87
C ASN A 494 -28.50 6.44 -33.33
N ASP A 495 -28.30 6.50 -32.01
CA ASP A 495 -27.05 6.96 -31.40
C ASP A 495 -26.11 5.78 -31.12
N SER A 496 -25.10 5.62 -31.95
CA SER A 496 -24.07 4.59 -31.80
C SER A 496 -23.03 4.90 -30.71
N SER A 497 -23.10 6.08 -30.09
CA SER A 497 -22.10 6.56 -29.11
C SER A 497 -22.44 6.25 -27.66
N GLU A 498 -23.68 5.90 -27.34
CA GLU A 498 -24.07 5.55 -25.97
C GLU A 498 -23.75 4.10 -25.63
N THR A 499 -22.74 3.96 -24.79
CA THR A 499 -22.38 2.68 -24.18
C THR A 499 -23.49 2.14 -23.28
N THR A 500 -23.64 0.84 -23.27
CA THR A 500 -24.53 -0.13 -22.63
C THR A 500 -25.05 0.13 -21.19
N LYS A 501 -25.07 1.35 -20.67
CA LYS A 501 -25.48 1.66 -19.29
C LYS A 501 -26.74 2.51 -19.13
N SER A 502 -27.26 3.06 -20.20
CA SER A 502 -28.54 3.82 -20.15
C SER A 502 -29.73 2.87 -20.20
N PRO A 503 -30.80 3.14 -19.43
CA PRO A 503 -32.03 2.35 -19.52
C PRO A 503 -32.57 2.36 -20.95
N GLN A 504 -32.85 1.19 -21.51
CA GLN A 504 -33.47 1.07 -22.83
C GLN A 504 -34.89 1.64 -22.80
N LEU A 505 -35.23 2.46 -23.79
CA LEU A 505 -36.56 2.99 -23.99
C LEU A 505 -37.41 2.02 -24.79
N GLU A 506 -38.69 1.98 -24.48
CA GLU A 506 -39.68 1.33 -25.32
C GLU A 506 -40.18 2.30 -26.40
N GLU A 507 -40.80 1.77 -27.42
CA GLU A 507 -41.50 2.57 -28.44
C GLU A 507 -42.46 3.57 -27.76
N ASN A 508 -42.47 4.81 -28.24
CA ASN A 508 -43.23 5.93 -27.66
C ASN A 508 -42.85 6.31 -26.21
N GLU A 509 -41.59 6.06 -25.80
CA GLU A 509 -41.05 6.57 -24.55
C GLU A 509 -40.01 7.70 -24.78
N THR A 510 -40.05 8.62 -23.86
CA THR A 510 -39.08 9.73 -23.73
C THR A 510 -38.46 9.69 -22.36
N MET A 511 -37.17 10.02 -22.26
CA MET A 511 -36.45 10.07 -21.02
C MET A 511 -35.74 11.41 -20.85
N ILE A 512 -35.96 12.01 -19.69
CA ILE A 512 -35.11 13.10 -19.18
C ILE A 512 -34.08 12.45 -18.29
N TYR A 513 -32.79 12.76 -18.50
CA TYR A 513 -31.67 12.16 -17.79
C TYR A 513 -30.68 13.21 -17.29
N TRP A 514 -29.89 12.84 -16.28
CA TRP A 514 -28.81 13.64 -15.73
C TRP A 514 -27.76 12.75 -15.08
N LYS A 515 -26.64 13.33 -14.64
CA LYS A 515 -25.65 12.66 -13.79
C LYS A 515 -25.65 13.28 -12.41
N GLY A 516 -25.74 12.48 -11.37
CA GLY A 516 -25.63 12.91 -9.99
C GLY A 516 -24.51 12.16 -9.28
N SER A 517 -23.78 12.86 -8.42
CA SER A 517 -22.77 12.29 -7.54
C SER A 517 -22.74 13.04 -6.22
N ASP A 518 -22.32 12.38 -5.17
CA ASP A 518 -22.16 12.97 -3.86
C ASP A 518 -20.74 12.78 -3.35
N PRO A 519 -20.06 13.85 -2.88
CA PRO A 519 -18.70 13.77 -2.36
C PRO A 519 -18.56 12.90 -1.10
N ASN A 520 -19.61 12.81 -0.28
CA ASN A 520 -19.68 11.96 0.91
C ASN A 520 -20.06 10.52 0.58
N GLY A 521 -20.54 10.29 -0.66
CA GLY A 521 -21.06 9.00 -1.10
C GLY A 521 -22.50 8.74 -0.66
N ASP A 522 -23.23 9.79 -0.30
CA ASP A 522 -24.62 9.72 0.15
C ASP A 522 -25.56 9.37 -1.00
N LYS A 523 -26.64 8.67 -0.68
CA LYS A 523 -27.68 8.34 -1.65
C LYS A 523 -28.47 9.59 -2.01
N LEU A 524 -28.52 9.89 -3.32
CA LEU A 524 -29.22 11.05 -3.82
C LEU A 524 -30.68 10.74 -4.18
N ILE A 525 -31.54 11.73 -3.94
CA ILE A 525 -32.88 11.79 -4.47
C ILE A 525 -33.05 13.07 -5.26
N TYR A 526 -33.94 13.04 -6.26
CA TYR A 526 -34.07 14.14 -7.20
C TYR A 526 -35.54 14.62 -7.28
N ASP A 527 -35.69 15.93 -7.38
CA ASP A 527 -36.92 16.58 -7.77
C ASP A 527 -36.75 17.15 -9.17
N LEU A 528 -37.74 16.92 -10.05
CA LEU A 528 -37.74 17.34 -11.44
C LEU A 528 -38.89 18.29 -11.69
N GLU A 529 -38.59 19.44 -12.21
CA GLU A 529 -39.54 20.50 -12.59
C GLU A 529 -39.32 20.92 -14.05
N TYR A 530 -40.33 21.42 -14.70
CA TYR A 530 -40.28 21.94 -16.05
C TYR A 530 -41.10 23.21 -16.24
N LYS A 531 -40.80 23.97 -17.28
CA LYS A 531 -41.63 25.04 -17.82
C LYS A 531 -41.46 25.13 -19.34
N LEU A 532 -42.47 25.61 -20.04
CA LEU A 532 -42.34 26.02 -21.43
C LEU A 532 -41.52 27.31 -21.53
N LYS A 533 -40.78 27.46 -22.62
CA LYS A 533 -40.03 28.66 -22.92
C LYS A 533 -40.96 29.86 -22.94
N GLY A 534 -40.64 30.91 -22.14
CA GLY A 534 -41.45 32.10 -21.96
C GLY A 534 -42.37 32.06 -20.73
N GLU A 535 -42.61 30.92 -20.12
CA GLU A 535 -43.31 30.85 -18.83
C GLU A 535 -42.41 31.31 -17.66
N LYS A 536 -43.03 31.95 -16.65
CA LYS A 536 -42.28 32.47 -15.49
C LYS A 536 -42.01 31.38 -14.45
N ASN A 537 -42.95 30.47 -14.25
CA ASN A 537 -42.93 29.52 -13.13
C ASN A 537 -42.68 28.10 -13.59
N TYR A 538 -41.82 27.40 -12.88
CA TYR A 538 -41.65 25.97 -13.04
C TYR A 538 -42.84 25.21 -12.46
N ARG A 539 -43.19 24.10 -13.09
CA ARG A 539 -44.21 23.14 -12.66
C ARG A 539 -43.53 21.84 -12.29
N LYS A 540 -44.01 21.21 -11.23
CA LYS A 540 -43.51 19.91 -10.80
C LYS A 540 -43.83 18.81 -11.83
N LEU A 541 -42.82 18.05 -12.23
CA LEU A 541 -42.97 16.86 -13.11
C LEU A 541 -42.85 15.58 -12.31
N ALA A 542 -41.85 15.46 -11.46
CA ALA A 542 -41.65 14.32 -10.56
C ALA A 542 -40.92 14.74 -9.28
N ASN A 543 -41.02 13.94 -8.23
CA ASN A 543 -40.32 14.20 -6.96
C ASN A 543 -39.86 12.86 -6.32
N ASN A 544 -38.86 12.99 -5.47
CA ASN A 544 -38.27 11.86 -4.77
C ASN A 544 -37.80 10.71 -5.70
N LEU A 545 -37.31 11.06 -6.88
CA LEU A 545 -36.74 10.06 -7.80
C LEU A 545 -35.45 9.50 -7.21
N GLU A 546 -35.29 8.19 -7.15
CA GLU A 546 -34.08 7.51 -6.68
C GLU A 546 -33.11 7.21 -7.82
N THR A 547 -33.53 7.47 -9.06
CA THR A 547 -32.75 7.26 -10.27
C THR A 547 -32.42 8.59 -10.95
N PRO A 548 -31.25 8.74 -11.59
CA PRO A 548 -30.88 9.97 -12.28
C PRO A 548 -31.55 10.10 -13.66
N TYR A 549 -32.78 9.67 -13.76
CA TYR A 549 -33.61 9.79 -14.96
C TYR A 549 -35.10 9.71 -14.63
N PHE A 550 -35.92 10.22 -15.54
CA PHE A 550 -37.37 10.11 -15.50
C PHE A 550 -37.89 9.72 -16.89
N ARG A 551 -38.68 8.61 -16.96
CA ARG A 551 -39.29 8.13 -18.21
C ARG A 551 -40.78 8.44 -18.21
N PHE A 552 -41.29 8.78 -19.39
CA PHE A 552 -42.73 9.00 -19.61
C PHE A 552 -43.14 8.62 -21.04
N LYS A 553 -44.40 8.36 -21.27
CA LYS A 553 -44.90 8.12 -22.62
C LYS A 553 -44.97 9.44 -23.39
N SER A 554 -44.39 9.43 -24.60
CA SER A 554 -44.12 10.63 -25.42
C SER A 554 -45.39 11.51 -25.62
N TYR A 555 -46.56 10.88 -25.78
CA TYR A 555 -47.85 11.58 -26.01
C TYR A 555 -48.37 12.35 -24.76
N LEU A 556 -47.74 12.22 -23.61
CA LEU A 556 -48.12 12.93 -22.36
C LEU A 556 -47.59 14.39 -22.28
N MET A 557 -46.65 14.72 -23.14
CA MET A 557 -46.01 16.04 -23.14
C MET A 557 -46.16 16.67 -24.54
N PRO A 558 -46.76 17.84 -24.65
CA PRO A 558 -46.87 18.54 -25.94
C PRO A 558 -45.51 18.90 -26.53
N SER A 559 -45.43 18.96 -27.87
CA SER A 559 -44.23 19.50 -28.55
C SER A 559 -43.98 20.96 -28.16
N GLY A 560 -42.70 21.32 -27.97
CA GLY A 560 -42.31 22.65 -27.54
C GLY A 560 -40.84 22.76 -27.12
N ILE A 561 -40.46 23.95 -26.72
CA ILE A 561 -39.13 24.20 -26.14
C ILE A 561 -39.33 24.35 -24.62
N TYR A 562 -38.57 23.52 -23.88
CA TYR A 562 -38.69 23.39 -22.45
C TYR A 562 -37.42 23.78 -21.72
N ASP A 563 -37.55 24.32 -20.54
CA ASP A 563 -36.52 24.41 -19.54
C ASP A 563 -36.83 23.42 -18.43
N PHE A 564 -35.87 22.58 -18.07
CA PHE A 564 -35.93 21.63 -16.96
C PHE A 564 -35.10 22.12 -15.80
N ARG A 565 -35.58 21.88 -14.59
CA ARG A 565 -34.87 22.11 -13.35
C ARG A 565 -34.80 20.80 -12.57
N ILE A 566 -33.56 20.34 -12.30
CA ILE A 566 -33.27 19.09 -11.57
C ILE A 566 -32.63 19.51 -10.25
N THR A 567 -33.22 19.14 -9.13
CA THR A 567 -32.67 19.39 -7.80
C THR A 567 -32.29 18.07 -7.18
N ALA A 568 -31.00 17.84 -7.01
CA ALA A 568 -30.44 16.71 -6.25
C ALA A 568 -30.43 17.05 -4.76
N SER A 569 -30.71 16.09 -3.91
CA SER A 569 -30.67 16.20 -2.46
C SER A 569 -30.13 14.92 -1.82
N ASP A 570 -29.27 15.09 -0.81
CA ASP A 570 -28.70 14.04 0.02
C ASP A 570 -29.54 13.73 1.28
N ARG A 571 -30.74 14.28 1.36
CA ARG A 571 -31.64 14.18 2.55
C ARG A 571 -32.07 12.76 2.90
N PHE A 572 -31.76 11.77 2.05
CA PHE A 572 -32.03 10.37 2.35
C PHE A 572 -31.11 9.85 3.45
N ASP A 573 -29.83 10.24 3.41
CA ASP A 573 -28.80 9.79 4.36
C ASP A 573 -28.45 10.87 5.41
N ASN A 574 -29.01 12.10 5.29
CA ASN A 574 -28.72 13.21 6.17
C ASN A 574 -29.97 13.75 6.87
N PRO A 575 -29.86 14.20 8.15
CA PRO A 575 -30.92 14.95 8.82
C PRO A 575 -31.31 16.19 8.03
N ILE A 576 -32.56 16.63 8.15
CA ILE A 576 -33.12 17.75 7.38
C ILE A 576 -32.31 19.03 7.55
N ASP A 577 -31.81 19.30 8.75
CA ASP A 577 -31.02 20.50 9.10
C ASP A 577 -29.59 20.46 8.57
N LEU A 578 -29.07 19.27 8.24
CA LEU A 578 -27.74 19.07 7.71
C LEU A 578 -27.73 18.72 6.24
N SER A 579 -28.86 18.31 5.67
CA SER A 579 -28.96 17.93 4.27
C SER A 579 -28.65 19.10 3.34
N LYS A 580 -28.05 18.77 2.19
CA LYS A 580 -27.65 19.70 1.14
C LYS A 580 -28.38 19.41 -0.15
N THR A 581 -28.46 20.44 -0.99
CA THR A 581 -29.08 20.34 -2.30
C THR A 581 -28.24 21.07 -3.35
N LYS A 582 -28.35 20.59 -4.59
CA LYS A 582 -27.80 21.26 -5.77
C LYS A 582 -28.82 21.23 -6.89
N THR A 583 -28.94 22.32 -7.59
CA THR A 583 -29.90 22.47 -8.69
C THR A 583 -29.13 22.65 -10.01
N LEU A 584 -29.59 21.94 -11.04
CA LEU A 584 -29.17 22.11 -12.43
C LEU A 584 -30.34 22.62 -13.25
N GLU A 585 -30.15 23.66 -14.01
CA GLU A 585 -31.13 24.13 -15.05
C GLU A 585 -30.60 23.71 -16.42
N VAL A 586 -31.44 23.00 -17.17
CA VAL A 586 -31.21 22.58 -18.54
C VAL A 586 -32.16 23.34 -19.43
N LEU A 587 -31.60 24.29 -20.17
CA LEU A 587 -32.38 25.30 -20.88
C LEU A 587 -32.54 25.01 -22.37
N ASN A 588 -33.69 25.43 -22.92
CA ASN A 588 -33.98 25.39 -24.36
C ASN A 588 -33.94 23.95 -24.95
N ILE A 589 -34.39 22.98 -24.20
CA ILE A 589 -34.51 21.61 -24.71
C ILE A 589 -35.71 21.53 -25.65
N LYS A 590 -35.43 21.25 -26.91
CA LYS A 590 -36.47 20.99 -27.90
C LYS A 590 -37.02 19.58 -27.70
N TYR A 591 -38.32 19.50 -27.53
CA TYR A 591 -39.09 18.27 -27.51
C TYR A 591 -40.12 18.32 -28.62
N ASP A 592 -40.07 17.38 -29.54
CA ASP A 592 -40.94 17.28 -30.68
C ASP A 592 -41.50 15.88 -30.81
N ASN A 593 -42.80 15.76 -30.76
CA ASN A 593 -43.58 14.55 -30.89
C ASN A 593 -44.74 14.73 -31.90
N ASP A 594 -44.70 15.84 -32.64
CA ASP A 594 -45.65 16.10 -33.72
C ASP A 594 -45.03 15.58 -35.04
N SER A 595 -45.89 15.03 -35.91
CA SER A 595 -45.44 14.59 -37.21
C SER A 595 -45.55 15.66 -38.27
N PRO A 596 -44.68 15.69 -39.26
CA PRO A 596 -44.74 16.66 -40.35
C PRO A 596 -46.08 16.63 -41.10
N GLU A 597 -46.49 17.74 -41.62
CA GLU A 597 -47.73 17.88 -42.40
C GLU A 597 -47.45 18.23 -43.87
N ILE A 598 -48.37 17.76 -44.74
CA ILE A 598 -48.37 18.11 -46.17
C ILE A 598 -49.38 19.19 -46.45
N PHE A 599 -48.96 20.22 -47.20
CA PHE A 599 -49.76 21.31 -47.66
C PHE A 599 -49.65 21.47 -49.17
N ASP A 600 -50.58 22.22 -49.78
CA ASP A 600 -50.54 22.66 -51.16
C ASP A 600 -50.36 21.51 -52.18
N PHE A 601 -50.95 20.31 -51.86
CA PHE A 601 -50.93 19.16 -52.74
C PHE A 601 -51.71 19.42 -54.01
N ALA A 602 -51.03 19.32 -55.19
CA ALA A 602 -51.65 19.51 -56.49
C ALA A 602 -51.11 18.50 -57.52
N VAL A 603 -52.00 18.11 -58.43
CA VAL A 603 -51.66 17.19 -59.54
C VAL A 603 -51.98 17.90 -60.85
N LYS A 604 -50.99 17.92 -61.78
CA LYS A 604 -51.12 18.48 -63.13
C LYS A 604 -50.75 17.39 -64.11
N THR A 605 -51.56 17.17 -65.12
CA THR A 605 -51.25 16.22 -66.21
C THR A 605 -50.65 17.02 -67.40
N GLU A 606 -49.45 16.65 -67.85
CA GLU A 606 -48.78 17.21 -69.05
C GLU A 606 -48.37 16.08 -70.00
N GLY A 607 -49.13 15.91 -71.09
CA GLY A 607 -48.87 14.81 -72.00
C GLY A 607 -49.08 13.44 -71.36
N ASN A 608 -48.05 12.61 -71.32
CA ASN A 608 -48.05 11.27 -70.73
C ASN A 608 -47.46 11.25 -69.31
N LYS A 609 -47.40 12.42 -68.64
CA LYS A 609 -46.81 12.57 -67.30
C LYS A 609 -47.79 13.27 -66.36
N ARG A 610 -47.73 12.83 -65.08
CA ARG A 610 -48.33 13.51 -63.98
C ARG A 610 -47.27 14.20 -63.16
N ILE A 611 -47.43 15.50 -62.97
CA ILE A 611 -46.59 16.33 -62.16
C ILE A 611 -47.34 16.60 -60.85
N ILE A 612 -46.79 16.08 -59.76
CA ILE A 612 -47.37 16.20 -58.40
C ILE A 612 -46.47 17.18 -57.63
N THR A 613 -47.06 18.25 -57.12
CA THR A 613 -46.35 19.21 -56.29
C THR A 613 -47.01 19.27 -54.90
N PHE A 614 -46.16 19.44 -53.87
CA PHE A 614 -46.64 19.64 -52.49
C PHE A 614 -45.55 20.32 -51.67
N ARG A 615 -45.94 20.85 -50.53
CA ARG A 615 -45.03 21.36 -49.52
C ARG A 615 -45.15 20.49 -48.28
N ALA A 616 -44.04 19.95 -47.73
CA ALA A 616 -43.98 19.31 -46.46
C ALA A 616 -43.44 20.27 -45.44
N GLU A 617 -44.04 20.31 -44.24
CA GLU A 617 -43.66 21.23 -43.18
C GLU A 617 -43.77 20.58 -41.81
N ASP A 618 -42.76 20.85 -40.95
CA ASP A 618 -42.82 20.59 -39.53
C ASP A 618 -42.60 21.88 -38.76
N LYS A 619 -43.18 21.97 -37.54
CA LYS A 619 -43.18 23.20 -36.73
C LYS A 619 -41.91 23.35 -35.89
N LEU A 620 -41.24 22.31 -35.57
CA LEU A 620 -40.13 22.31 -34.64
C LEU A 620 -38.89 21.60 -35.16
N SER A 621 -39.04 20.57 -36.03
CA SER A 621 -37.98 19.71 -36.48
C SER A 621 -37.71 19.92 -38.00
N PHE A 622 -36.46 19.70 -38.39
CA PHE A 622 -36.15 19.65 -39.84
C PHE A 622 -36.68 18.35 -40.43
N LEU A 623 -37.10 18.42 -41.69
CA LEU A 623 -37.42 17.23 -42.45
C LEU A 623 -36.16 16.42 -42.66
N LYS A 624 -36.26 15.10 -42.52
CA LYS A 624 -35.14 14.17 -42.64
C LYS A 624 -35.21 13.31 -43.87
N THR A 625 -36.38 12.84 -44.20
CA THR A 625 -36.60 11.98 -45.36
C THR A 625 -38.02 12.13 -45.87
N VAL A 626 -38.13 12.28 -47.18
CA VAL A 626 -39.42 12.20 -47.87
C VAL A 626 -39.29 11.15 -48.96
N ARG A 627 -40.31 10.29 -49.02
CA ARG A 627 -40.39 9.21 -50.02
C ARG A 627 -41.84 8.95 -50.40
N TYR A 628 -42.01 8.43 -51.59
CA TYR A 628 -43.32 8.10 -52.09
C TYR A 628 -43.39 6.68 -52.65
N SER A 629 -44.60 6.15 -52.72
CA SER A 629 -44.92 4.87 -53.39
C SER A 629 -46.22 5.01 -54.14
N THR A 630 -46.30 4.45 -55.35
CA THR A 630 -47.50 4.27 -56.15
C THR A 630 -48.07 2.85 -56.03
N ILE A 631 -47.26 1.94 -55.46
CA ILE A 631 -47.60 0.55 -55.15
C ILE A 631 -47.06 0.17 -53.76
N THR A 632 -47.62 -0.84 -53.10
CA THR A 632 -47.49 -1.09 -51.65
C THR A 632 -46.09 -1.46 -51.16
N GLU A 633 -45.11 -1.82 -51.98
CA GLU A 633 -43.82 -2.34 -51.53
C GLU A 633 -42.61 -1.63 -52.06
N GLU A 634 -42.76 -0.69 -53.01
CA GLU A 634 -41.64 0.03 -53.62
C GLU A 634 -41.66 1.52 -53.24
N TRP A 635 -40.61 1.97 -52.50
CA TRP A 635 -40.47 3.32 -52.03
C TRP A 635 -39.37 4.08 -52.76
N HIS A 636 -39.70 5.25 -53.28
CA HIS A 636 -38.77 6.14 -53.97
C HIS A 636 -38.45 7.38 -53.13
N TYR A 637 -37.18 7.59 -52.83
CA TYR A 637 -36.71 8.81 -52.13
C TYR A 637 -36.77 10.01 -53.05
N ILE A 638 -37.23 11.12 -52.54
CA ILE A 638 -37.23 12.39 -53.27
C ILE A 638 -36.46 13.48 -52.52
N LEU A 639 -35.80 14.33 -53.27
CA LEU A 639 -35.19 15.55 -52.78
C LEU A 639 -36.16 16.70 -53.00
N PRO A 640 -36.08 17.75 -52.16
CA PRO A 640 -36.82 18.99 -52.37
C PRO A 640 -36.39 19.67 -53.70
N ASP A 641 -37.17 20.65 -54.13
CA ASP A 641 -36.96 21.32 -55.44
C ASP A 641 -35.59 22.04 -55.50
N ASP A 642 -35.05 22.51 -54.40
CA ASP A 642 -33.73 23.08 -54.24
C ASP A 642 -32.60 22.01 -54.07
N LYS A 643 -32.93 20.73 -53.99
CA LYS A 643 -32.05 19.56 -53.90
C LYS A 643 -31.35 19.36 -52.55
N VAL A 644 -31.66 20.14 -51.52
CA VAL A 644 -31.05 20.03 -50.19
C VAL A 644 -32.18 19.98 -49.17
N LEU A 645 -32.21 18.89 -48.35
CA LEU A 645 -33.20 18.69 -47.31
C LEU A 645 -32.63 19.21 -45.98
N ASP A 646 -32.76 20.53 -45.74
CA ASP A 646 -32.11 21.21 -44.62
C ASP A 646 -33.00 22.22 -43.86
N SER A 647 -34.31 22.18 -44.10
CA SER A 647 -35.24 23.06 -43.46
C SER A 647 -36.48 22.38 -42.83
N MET A 648 -37.29 23.16 -42.13
CA MET A 648 -38.56 22.69 -41.54
C MET A 648 -39.69 22.70 -42.57
N SER A 649 -39.50 23.36 -43.72
CA SER A 649 -40.53 23.49 -44.75
C SER A 649 -39.90 23.46 -46.11
N GLU A 650 -40.26 22.46 -46.91
CA GLU A 650 -39.66 22.19 -48.22
C GLU A 650 -40.73 21.91 -49.27
N ASN A 651 -40.46 22.34 -50.51
CA ASN A 651 -41.31 22.06 -51.69
C ASN A 651 -40.77 20.84 -52.44
N PHE A 652 -41.71 20.01 -52.94
CA PHE A 652 -41.38 18.81 -53.68
C PHE A 652 -42.14 18.71 -54.97
N THR A 653 -41.47 18.21 -56.01
CA THR A 653 -42.07 17.92 -57.30
C THR A 653 -41.79 16.46 -57.66
N ILE A 654 -42.84 15.64 -57.84
CA ILE A 654 -42.75 14.27 -58.31
C ILE A 654 -43.26 14.22 -59.74
N ILE A 655 -42.57 13.55 -60.62
CA ILE A 655 -42.97 13.32 -62.02
C ILE A 655 -43.10 11.81 -62.22
N ILE A 656 -44.32 11.34 -62.55
CA ILE A 656 -44.61 9.93 -62.81
C ILE A 656 -45.22 9.77 -64.22
N GLU A 657 -45.06 8.60 -64.81
CA GLU A 657 -45.70 8.28 -66.08
C GLU A 657 -47.24 8.04 -65.87
N ASP A 658 -48.07 8.40 -66.82
CA ASP A 658 -49.53 8.38 -66.69
C ASP A 658 -50.14 6.95 -66.58
N GLU A 659 -49.35 5.91 -66.90
CA GLU A 659 -49.73 4.51 -66.77
C GLU A 659 -49.78 4.04 -65.30
N GLU A 660 -49.12 4.76 -64.39
CA GLU A 660 -49.14 4.53 -62.96
C GLU A 660 -50.34 5.25 -62.30
N THR A 661 -51.56 4.83 -62.64
CA THR A 661 -52.75 5.50 -62.16
C THR A 661 -53.33 4.85 -60.89
N GLY A 662 -53.84 5.66 -59.95
CA GLY A 662 -54.51 5.17 -58.76
C GLY A 662 -54.31 6.06 -57.56
N SER A 663 -53.38 5.70 -56.72
CA SER A 663 -53.04 6.49 -55.52
C SER A 663 -51.55 6.59 -55.32
N ILE A 664 -51.10 7.66 -54.74
CA ILE A 664 -49.75 7.87 -54.23
C ILE A 664 -49.77 7.97 -52.73
N THR A 665 -48.87 7.27 -52.07
CA THR A 665 -48.62 7.40 -50.64
C THR A 665 -47.29 8.12 -50.43
N ILE A 666 -47.28 9.22 -49.70
CA ILE A 666 -46.10 9.99 -49.34
C ILE A 666 -45.80 9.78 -47.88
N GLU A 667 -44.59 9.38 -47.57
CA GLU A 667 -44.10 9.30 -46.22
C GLU A 667 -43.18 10.51 -45.97
N VAL A 668 -43.42 11.16 -44.86
CA VAL A 668 -42.56 12.26 -44.39
C VAL A 668 -42.05 11.94 -42.99
N LEU A 669 -40.76 11.94 -42.83
CA LEU A 669 -40.04 11.71 -41.59
C LEU A 669 -39.23 12.97 -41.21
N ASP A 670 -39.31 13.38 -39.95
CA ASP A 670 -38.47 14.46 -39.39
C ASP A 670 -37.18 13.96 -38.72
N THR A 671 -36.37 14.85 -38.23
CA THR A 671 -35.12 14.55 -37.51
C THR A 671 -35.32 14.00 -36.12
N GLU A 672 -36.49 14.15 -35.53
CA GLU A 672 -36.84 13.60 -34.21
C GLU A 672 -37.45 12.18 -34.29
N GLY A 673 -37.73 11.70 -35.49
CA GLY A 673 -38.26 10.37 -35.76
C GLY A 673 -39.78 10.29 -35.87
N ASN A 674 -40.44 11.44 -35.91
CA ASN A 674 -41.89 11.45 -36.14
C ASN A 674 -42.17 11.23 -37.61
N ILE A 675 -43.07 10.29 -37.89
CA ILE A 675 -43.41 9.85 -39.24
C ILE A 675 -44.88 9.97 -39.50
N LYS A 676 -45.27 10.35 -40.71
CA LYS A 676 -46.64 10.38 -41.14
C LYS A 676 -46.77 9.98 -42.61
N TYR A 677 -47.85 9.28 -42.86
CA TYR A 677 -48.20 8.80 -44.19
C TYR A 677 -49.43 9.54 -44.70
N TYR A 678 -49.33 10.03 -45.92
CA TYR A 678 -50.43 10.71 -46.59
C TYR A 678 -50.72 9.98 -47.89
N SER A 679 -51.99 9.60 -48.11
CA SER A 679 -52.40 8.93 -49.35
C SER A 679 -53.35 9.85 -50.12
N PHE A 680 -53.04 10.06 -51.39
CA PHE A 680 -53.81 10.90 -52.31
C PHE A 680 -54.19 10.08 -53.52
N VAL A 681 -55.40 10.35 -54.07
CA VAL A 681 -55.83 9.84 -55.37
C VAL A 681 -55.22 10.76 -56.45
N ILE A 682 -54.55 10.20 -57.45
CA ILE A 682 -53.84 10.90 -58.51
C ILE A 682 -54.36 10.52 -59.88
#